data_187feebbddba8f2c77306071e88a28ba
#
_entry.id   187feebbddba8f2c77306071e88a28ba
#
_cell.length_a   1.000
_cell.length_b   1.000
_cell.length_c   1.000
_cell.angle_alpha   90.00
_cell.angle_beta   90.00
_cell.angle_gamma   90.00
#
_symmetry.space_group_name_H-M   'P 1'
#
loop_
_entity.id
_entity.type
_entity.pdbx_description
1 polymer ?
#
loop_
_entity_poly.entity_id
_entity_poly.type
_entity_poly.pdbx_seq_one_letter_code
_entity_poly.pdbx_strand_id
1 'polypeptide(L)'
;MPRKNQLRKSRSQWRISDGQKSKKRIKGSSSKAHHGDQYSLLPGVPEFEDDRAFAAGESTNVAEASVAAEPLQVVEAIVVHPTGPHKSEDSGNRSERPSVNCTLMYQAAMRGDWQDAEILLQRDPNLASAAITEGGDTALHMAAATKHTKFVEKLVQIMTATNLLCENKHGYTAFCYAAASGIVKNAAVMREKNENLMTHPENSEMKPIHIAALLGNKDMVSYLYRFTRVKDLSTAQWFDLLIASIRNKMHDIALDILKKHSDDTSLTYLLTKKDSIFIPGKDDSSAGTWKNRGTALHQLAVQDISDISAREEAILKRLHTMFAAVPLPSRLKGILKQPLMGIFEQSLMRKNARLVAERLWSEMRRLEGVAMLELLGEPPILHEAAKVGNVALITMLVRSDPDLIWKRDGNKHYIFHTAVLHRQENVFSLIHQIGSMKELIAISVDNNYDNIMHLAGKLAPPERLKVVSGAALQMQRELLWFKEVEKVVPPSCLEERNRQGLRPRELFSMEHESLLTKGETWMKETANNCMIVATLIATVAFAAAFTLPGGNNGDTGMPILMKRMWFTVFAVSNGVALFCSTTSIIMFLSILTSRYQEDDFLVSLPTKLMFGLTALFFSIVGVVFAFTSTFFLLFHEEETWVLKWIAVSACILLVTLFGWLHIKLWIDTVRSAYRSKFLFRQNKHSLY
;
A
#
# COMPACT_ATOMS: atom_id res chain seq x y z
N MET A 1 67.79 -2.01 23.20
CA MET A 1 69.01 -1.19 23.00
C MET A 1 69.23 -0.94 21.53
N PRO A 2 69.75 0.24 21.15
CA PRO A 2 68.99 1.37 20.57
C PRO A 2 69.59 1.89 19.24
N ARG A 3 68.91 2.86 18.59
CA ARG A 3 69.39 4.09 17.95
C ARG A 3 68.30 4.63 17.04
N LYS A 4 67.62 5.71 17.34
CA LYS A 4 67.95 7.19 17.29
C LYS A 4 68.66 7.61 16.02
N ASN A 5 67.97 8.48 15.25
CA ASN A 5 68.24 9.88 14.93
C ASN A 5 67.44 10.28 13.70
N GLN A 6 66.63 11.29 13.75
CA GLN A 6 66.73 12.74 13.78
C GLN A 6 66.72 13.39 12.39
N LEU A 7 65.74 14.32 12.28
CA LEU A 7 65.79 15.68 11.71
C LEU A 7 65.73 15.84 10.17
N ARG A 8 64.81 16.59 9.61
CA ARG A 8 64.88 18.09 9.61
C ARG A 8 63.68 18.72 8.90
N LYS A 9 63.21 19.81 9.49
CA LYS A 9 62.33 20.88 9.02
C LYS A 9 62.70 21.46 7.65
N SER A 10 61.66 21.90 6.88
CA SER A 10 61.78 23.24 6.23
C SER A 10 60.34 23.84 6.08
N ARG A 11 60.19 24.99 6.69
CA ARG A 11 59.18 26.02 6.49
C ARG A 11 59.48 26.75 5.20
N SER A 12 58.47 27.18 4.45
CA SER A 12 58.48 28.46 3.74
C SER A 12 57.09 29.03 3.65
N GLN A 13 56.96 30.18 4.30
CA GLN A 13 55.90 31.19 4.16
C GLN A 13 55.96 31.83 2.78
N TRP A 14 54.82 32.22 2.24
CA TRP A 14 54.68 33.47 1.48
C TRP A 14 53.33 34.12 1.74
N ARG A 15 53.41 35.41 1.93
CA ARG A 15 52.55 36.50 2.35
C ARG A 15 51.48 36.87 1.32
N ILE A 16 50.38 37.24 1.84
CA ILE A 16 49.46 38.38 1.67
C ILE A 16 49.82 39.41 0.58
N SER A 17 48.85 39.74 -0.29
CA SER A 17 48.70 41.13 -0.77
C SER A 17 47.21 41.47 -0.96
N ASP A 18 46.83 42.58 -0.30
CA ASP A 18 45.60 43.35 -0.40
C ASP A 18 45.42 44.00 -1.79
N GLY A 19 44.17 44.31 -2.13
CA GLY A 19 43.80 45.16 -3.26
C GLY A 19 42.30 45.38 -3.39
N GLN A 20 41.76 46.17 -2.56
CA GLN A 20 40.90 47.37 -2.65
C GLN A 20 40.03 47.58 -3.90
N LYS A 21 38.74 47.70 -3.60
CA LYS A 21 37.71 48.73 -4.01
C LYS A 21 37.45 49.04 -5.47
N SER A 22 36.16 48.90 -5.86
CA SER A 22 35.43 50.13 -6.28
C SER A 22 33.93 49.94 -6.29
N LYS A 23 33.25 50.88 -5.63
CA LYS A 23 31.81 51.16 -5.67
C LYS A 23 31.47 51.80 -7.00
N LYS A 24 30.30 51.43 -7.60
CA LYS A 24 29.54 52.39 -8.41
C LYS A 24 28.04 52.24 -8.12
N ARG A 25 27.54 53.35 -7.66
CA ARG A 25 26.15 53.72 -7.36
C ARG A 25 25.62 54.49 -8.53
N ILE A 26 24.45 54.20 -9.09
CA ILE A 26 23.65 55.14 -9.85
C ILE A 26 22.20 55.02 -9.37
N LYS A 27 21.68 56.17 -8.93
CA LYS A 27 20.34 56.65 -8.71
C LYS A 27 19.54 56.56 -10.02
N GLY A 28 18.25 56.38 -10.07
CA GLY A 28 17.17 57.15 -9.51
C GLY A 28 16.07 57.29 -10.56
N SER A 29 14.87 57.40 -10.23
CA SER A 29 13.73 58.33 -10.33
C SER A 29 12.49 57.56 -10.70
N SER A 30 11.44 57.55 -9.86
CA SER A 30 10.44 58.56 -9.54
C SER A 30 9.44 58.90 -10.68
N SER A 31 8.19 58.50 -10.48
CA SER A 31 6.96 59.30 -10.55
C SER A 31 5.70 58.41 -10.44
N LYS A 32 4.86 58.59 -9.40
CA LYS A 32 3.64 59.39 -9.24
C LYS A 32 2.60 59.03 -10.32
N ALA A 33 1.34 58.84 -10.08
CA ALA A 33 0.42 59.03 -8.96
C ALA A 33 -1.00 58.65 -9.42
N HIS A 34 -1.84 58.45 -8.47
CA HIS A 34 -3.25 58.87 -8.24
C HIS A 34 -4.39 57.86 -8.38
N HIS A 35 -5.04 57.75 -7.26
CA HIS A 35 -6.48 57.81 -6.91
C HIS A 35 -7.38 56.70 -7.47
N GLY A 36 -8.28 56.13 -6.73
CA GLY A 36 -9.04 56.50 -5.55
C GLY A 36 -10.08 55.44 -5.22
N ASP A 37 -10.48 55.51 -3.96
CA ASP A 37 -11.74 55.20 -3.33
C ASP A 37 -12.26 53.75 -3.18
N GLN A 38 -12.11 53.23 -1.98
CA GLN A 38 -13.15 52.95 -0.96
C GLN A 38 -14.47 52.31 -1.48
N TYR A 39 -14.78 51.11 -1.04
CA TYR A 39 -15.85 50.84 -0.07
C TYR A 39 -15.76 49.46 0.53
N SER A 40 -15.90 49.44 1.83
CA SER A 40 -16.09 48.34 2.78
C SER A 40 -17.29 47.45 2.47
N LEU A 41 -17.21 46.12 2.78
CA LEU A 41 -18.18 45.44 3.62
C LEU A 41 -17.70 44.00 3.92
N LEU A 42 -17.86 43.59 5.15
CA LEU A 42 -17.52 42.38 5.87
C LEU A 42 -18.53 41.23 5.60
N PRO A 43 -18.44 40.08 6.30
CA PRO A 43 -18.07 38.78 5.69
C PRO A 43 -19.23 37.79 5.67
N GLY A 44 -19.24 36.90 4.69
CA GLY A 44 -20.14 35.76 4.60
C GLY A 44 -19.48 34.49 5.16
N VAL A 45 -20.19 33.83 6.03
CA VAL A 45 -19.94 32.54 6.66
C VAL A 45 -19.90 31.43 5.60
N PRO A 46 -18.97 30.49 5.63
CA PRO A 46 -19.11 29.25 4.85
C PRO A 46 -19.95 28.23 5.62
N GLU A 47 -20.93 27.69 4.94
CA GLU A 47 -21.74 26.56 5.32
C GLU A 47 -20.88 25.29 5.49
N PHE A 48 -21.18 24.56 6.54
CA PHE A 48 -20.65 23.22 6.81
C PHE A 48 -21.39 22.21 5.93
N GLU A 49 -20.67 21.53 5.06
CA GLU A 49 -21.11 20.25 4.50
C GLU A 49 -20.50 19.08 5.30
N ASP A 50 -21.40 18.19 5.69
CA ASP A 50 -21.18 16.96 6.46
C ASP A 50 -20.36 15.93 5.65
N ASP A 51 -19.09 15.77 5.93
CA ASP A 51 -18.31 14.61 5.48
C ASP A 51 -18.15 13.61 6.63
N ARG A 52 -19.11 12.71 6.74
CA ARG A 52 -18.96 11.44 7.45
C ARG A 52 -18.32 10.41 6.50
N ALA A 53 -17.02 10.34 6.45
CA ALA A 53 -16.31 9.19 5.92
C ALA A 53 -15.59 8.47 7.06
N PHE A 54 -16.08 7.29 7.36
CA PHE A 54 -15.50 6.33 8.30
C PHE A 54 -14.12 5.89 7.82
N ALA A 55 -13.13 6.07 8.67
CA ALA A 55 -11.81 5.46 8.53
C ALA A 55 -11.90 3.95 8.74
N ALA A 56 -11.84 3.18 7.66
CA ALA A 56 -11.52 1.76 7.68
C ALA A 56 -10.05 1.60 7.25
N GLY A 57 -9.31 0.81 8.02
CA GLY A 57 -7.86 0.68 7.95
C GLY A 57 -7.32 0.25 6.59
N GLU A 58 -6.46 1.07 6.04
CA GLU A 58 -5.60 0.72 4.93
C GLU A 58 -4.34 0.03 5.44
N SER A 59 -4.27 -1.26 5.24
CA SER A 59 -3.01 -1.99 5.18
C SER A 59 -2.92 -2.73 3.86
N THR A 60 -1.88 -2.43 3.09
CA THR A 60 -1.34 -3.17 1.95
C THR A 60 -2.17 -3.20 0.66
N ASN A 61 -2.05 -2.17 -0.19
CA ASN A 61 -2.31 -2.32 -1.62
C ASN A 61 -1.60 -1.20 -2.41
N VAL A 62 -0.31 -1.36 -2.68
CA VAL A 62 0.46 -0.43 -3.53
C VAL A 62 0.91 -1.07 -4.85
N ALA A 63 0.73 -2.40 -5.00
CA ALA A 63 0.89 -3.07 -6.28
C ALA A 63 -0.35 -2.98 -7.18
N GLU A 64 -1.49 -2.51 -6.66
CA GLU A 64 -2.78 -2.51 -7.38
C GLU A 64 -3.00 -1.31 -8.31
N ALA A 65 -2.28 -0.20 -8.14
CA ALA A 65 -2.52 1.00 -8.95
C ALA A 65 -2.12 0.90 -10.43
N SER A 66 -1.27 -0.09 -10.82
CA SER A 66 -0.92 -0.29 -12.23
C SER A 66 -1.74 -1.38 -12.94
N VAL A 67 -2.52 -2.16 -12.18
CA VAL A 67 -3.35 -3.26 -12.69
C VAL A 67 -4.78 -2.81 -13.01
N ALA A 68 -5.20 -1.66 -12.49
CA ALA A 68 -6.57 -1.19 -12.58
C ALA A 68 -6.98 -0.53 -13.93
N ALA A 69 -6.02 -0.26 -14.83
CA ALA A 69 -6.34 0.45 -16.08
C ALA A 69 -7.07 -0.41 -17.13
N GLU A 70 -6.82 -1.72 -17.19
CA GLU A 70 -7.51 -2.60 -18.14
C GLU A 70 -8.95 -2.94 -17.77
N PRO A 71 -9.25 -3.26 -16.48
CA PRO A 71 -10.63 -3.46 -16.07
C PRO A 71 -11.50 -2.22 -16.29
N LEU A 72 -10.94 -1.03 -16.17
CA LEU A 72 -11.66 0.23 -16.41
C LEU A 72 -12.08 0.39 -17.88
N GLN A 73 -11.24 0.06 -18.86
CA GLN A 73 -11.61 0.13 -20.27
C GLN A 73 -12.70 -0.89 -20.64
N VAL A 74 -12.64 -2.10 -20.10
CA VAL A 74 -13.70 -3.11 -20.29
C VAL A 74 -14.97 -2.72 -19.53
N VAL A 75 -14.84 -2.15 -18.32
CA VAL A 75 -15.98 -1.62 -17.55
C VAL A 75 -16.55 -0.38 -18.25
N GLU A 76 -15.72 0.50 -18.79
CA GLU A 76 -16.16 1.62 -19.61
C GLU A 76 -16.91 1.13 -20.84
N ALA A 77 -16.47 0.09 -21.54
CA ALA A 77 -17.18 -0.47 -22.68
C ALA A 77 -18.51 -1.16 -22.29
N ILE A 78 -18.61 -1.71 -21.05
CA ILE A 78 -19.80 -2.44 -20.56
C ILE A 78 -20.73 -1.54 -19.72
N VAL A 79 -20.20 -0.52 -19.01
CA VAL A 79 -20.93 0.26 -17.99
C VAL A 79 -21.16 1.71 -18.41
N VAL A 80 -20.43 2.24 -19.38
CA VAL A 80 -20.48 3.64 -19.81
C VAL A 80 -21.24 3.73 -21.12
N HIS A 81 -22.27 4.49 -21.32
CA HIS A 81 -22.65 5.84 -20.90
C HIS A 81 -24.09 6.15 -21.22
N PRO A 82 -24.76 7.01 -20.52
CA PRO A 82 -25.54 8.04 -21.11
C PRO A 82 -24.61 9.24 -21.36
N THR A 83 -23.88 9.22 -22.50
CA THR A 83 -23.13 10.40 -22.93
C THR A 83 -24.08 11.51 -23.29
N GLY A 84 -23.92 12.65 -22.60
CA GLY A 84 -24.43 13.91 -23.06
C GLY A 84 -23.84 14.30 -24.45
N PRO A 85 -24.43 15.24 -25.16
CA PRO A 85 -24.23 15.43 -26.60
C PRO A 85 -22.82 15.99 -26.90
N HIS A 86 -21.94 15.13 -27.44
CA HIS A 86 -20.80 15.63 -28.24
C HIS A 86 -21.28 15.93 -29.66
N LYS A 87 -21.18 17.22 -30.04
CA LYS A 87 -21.33 17.67 -31.40
C LYS A 87 -20.19 17.11 -32.25
N SER A 88 -20.50 16.20 -33.14
CA SER A 88 -19.71 15.97 -34.34
C SER A 88 -20.66 16.22 -35.54
N GLU A 89 -20.37 17.23 -36.29
CA GLU A 89 -20.90 17.46 -37.63
C GLU A 89 -20.33 16.40 -38.56
N ASP A 90 -21.14 15.48 -39.06
CA ASP A 90 -21.28 15.23 -40.50
C ASP A 90 -22.29 14.13 -40.83
N SER A 91 -23.02 14.37 -41.95
CA SER A 91 -23.77 13.46 -42.82
C SER A 91 -24.91 12.61 -42.25
N GLY A 92 -26.12 13.11 -42.39
CA GLY A 92 -27.25 12.46 -42.99
C GLY A 92 -27.61 11.01 -42.69
N ASN A 93 -27.99 10.72 -41.42
CA ASN A 93 -29.00 9.70 -41.17
C ASN A 93 -29.76 10.09 -39.87
N ARG A 94 -31.07 10.32 -39.96
CA ARG A 94 -31.92 10.61 -38.81
C ARG A 94 -31.90 9.38 -37.89
N SER A 95 -31.09 9.40 -36.82
CA SER A 95 -31.26 8.53 -35.71
C SER A 95 -32.57 8.92 -35.00
N GLU A 96 -33.59 8.08 -35.11
CA GLU A 96 -34.84 8.24 -34.40
C GLU A 96 -34.53 8.28 -32.89
N ARG A 97 -34.97 9.38 -32.24
CA ARG A 97 -34.86 9.45 -30.76
C ARG A 97 -35.59 8.25 -30.16
N PRO A 98 -35.04 7.57 -29.15
CA PRO A 98 -35.68 6.47 -28.52
C PRO A 98 -37.14 6.87 -28.11
N SER A 99 -38.11 6.02 -28.39
CA SER A 99 -39.49 6.31 -28.07
C SER A 99 -39.64 6.58 -26.58
N VAL A 100 -40.62 7.39 -26.18
CA VAL A 100 -40.88 7.69 -24.76
C VAL A 100 -40.96 6.42 -23.94
N ASN A 101 -41.53 5.33 -24.50
CA ASN A 101 -41.64 4.03 -23.84
C ASN A 101 -40.26 3.38 -23.59
N CYS A 102 -39.30 3.53 -24.50
CA CYS A 102 -37.92 3.04 -24.29
C CYS A 102 -37.23 3.78 -23.13
N THR A 103 -37.39 5.10 -23.02
CA THR A 103 -36.86 5.90 -21.92
C THR A 103 -37.48 5.50 -20.58
N LEU A 104 -38.80 5.27 -20.52
CA LEU A 104 -39.49 4.81 -19.31
C LEU A 104 -39.03 3.39 -18.92
N MET A 105 -38.87 2.49 -19.89
CA MET A 105 -38.37 1.14 -19.67
C MET A 105 -36.92 1.14 -19.18
N TYR A 106 -36.08 2.01 -19.72
CA TYR A 106 -34.74 2.22 -19.20
C TYR A 106 -34.75 2.66 -17.73
N GLN A 107 -35.57 3.65 -17.37
CA GLN A 107 -35.68 4.10 -15.99
C GLN A 107 -36.19 3.03 -15.05
N ALA A 108 -37.18 2.25 -15.46
CA ALA A 108 -37.70 1.11 -14.69
C ALA A 108 -36.63 0.02 -14.48
N ALA A 109 -35.86 -0.33 -15.52
CA ALA A 109 -34.77 -1.29 -15.45
C ALA A 109 -33.62 -0.79 -14.52
N MET A 110 -33.26 0.50 -14.61
CA MET A 110 -32.22 1.11 -13.77
C MET A 110 -32.61 1.19 -12.29
N ARG A 111 -33.91 1.41 -11.99
CA ARG A 111 -34.39 1.45 -10.61
C ARG A 111 -34.78 0.06 -10.08
N GLY A 112 -34.94 -0.93 -10.98
CA GLY A 112 -35.42 -2.26 -10.63
C GLY A 112 -36.94 -2.28 -10.32
N ASP A 113 -37.67 -1.29 -10.82
CA ASP A 113 -39.10 -1.18 -10.61
C ASP A 113 -39.83 -2.04 -11.63
N TRP A 114 -40.26 -3.19 -11.15
CA TRP A 114 -40.97 -4.14 -11.99
C TRP A 114 -42.43 -3.71 -12.27
N GLN A 115 -43.07 -2.96 -11.40
CA GLN A 115 -44.47 -2.56 -11.58
C GLN A 115 -44.61 -1.64 -12.79
N ASP A 116 -43.73 -0.64 -12.88
CA ASP A 116 -43.68 0.26 -14.04
C ASP A 116 -43.32 -0.51 -15.33
N ALA A 117 -42.35 -1.43 -15.26
CA ALA A 117 -41.99 -2.24 -16.42
C ALA A 117 -43.11 -3.16 -16.89
N GLU A 118 -43.85 -3.78 -15.97
CA GLU A 118 -44.98 -4.66 -16.30
C GLU A 118 -46.10 -3.94 -17.02
N ILE A 119 -46.43 -2.72 -16.61
CA ILE A 119 -47.43 -1.87 -17.29
C ILE A 119 -46.97 -1.56 -18.72
N LEU A 120 -45.68 -1.26 -18.92
CA LEU A 120 -45.12 -0.97 -20.25
C LEU A 120 -45.14 -2.23 -21.14
N LEU A 121 -44.78 -3.40 -20.58
CA LEU A 121 -44.77 -4.68 -21.29
C LEU A 121 -46.16 -5.20 -21.64
N GLN A 122 -47.18 -4.87 -20.85
CA GLN A 122 -48.61 -5.18 -21.19
C GLN A 122 -49.08 -4.34 -22.38
N ARG A 123 -48.57 -3.12 -22.56
CA ARG A 123 -48.90 -2.25 -23.70
C ARG A 123 -48.14 -2.62 -24.96
N ASP A 124 -46.87 -2.93 -24.81
CA ASP A 124 -45.97 -3.31 -25.90
C ASP A 124 -45.04 -4.45 -25.46
N PRO A 125 -45.36 -5.72 -25.74
CA PRO A 125 -44.55 -6.88 -25.40
C PRO A 125 -43.14 -6.85 -26.07
N ASN A 126 -42.98 -6.13 -27.19
CA ASN A 126 -41.70 -6.06 -27.91
C ASN A 126 -40.62 -5.28 -27.12
N LEU A 127 -41.04 -4.43 -26.17
CA LEU A 127 -40.10 -3.72 -25.29
C LEU A 127 -39.22 -4.64 -24.46
N ALA A 128 -39.62 -5.91 -24.26
CA ALA A 128 -38.77 -6.88 -23.55
C ALA A 128 -37.44 -7.14 -24.24
N SER A 129 -37.41 -7.09 -25.58
CA SER A 129 -36.18 -7.35 -26.38
C SER A 129 -35.76 -6.13 -27.20
N ALA A 130 -36.49 -5.00 -27.13
CA ALA A 130 -36.14 -3.79 -27.85
C ALA A 130 -34.85 -3.14 -27.28
N ALA A 131 -34.07 -2.54 -28.17
CA ALA A 131 -32.95 -1.67 -27.78
C ALA A 131 -33.52 -0.41 -27.12
N ILE A 132 -33.16 -0.15 -25.88
CA ILE A 132 -33.62 1.02 -25.09
C ILE A 132 -32.56 2.10 -24.92
N THR A 133 -31.31 1.82 -25.36
CA THR A 133 -30.20 2.76 -25.35
C THR A 133 -29.67 2.98 -26.78
N GLU A 134 -28.95 4.06 -27.00
CA GLU A 134 -28.23 4.32 -28.27
C GLU A 134 -27.16 3.25 -28.53
N GLY A 135 -26.60 2.64 -27.47
CA GLY A 135 -25.67 1.51 -27.51
C GLY A 135 -26.29 0.17 -27.94
N GLY A 136 -27.62 0.14 -28.11
CA GLY A 136 -28.34 -1.10 -28.44
C GLY A 136 -28.65 -1.99 -27.25
N ASP A 137 -28.48 -1.52 -26.02
CA ASP A 137 -28.76 -2.29 -24.81
C ASP A 137 -30.26 -2.46 -24.62
N THR A 138 -30.68 -3.65 -24.23
CA THR A 138 -32.07 -3.96 -23.84
C THR A 138 -32.28 -3.70 -22.35
N ALA A 139 -33.54 -3.73 -21.90
CA ALA A 139 -33.90 -3.64 -20.48
C ALA A 139 -33.20 -4.70 -19.63
N LEU A 140 -32.93 -5.88 -20.20
CA LEU A 140 -32.21 -6.96 -19.51
C LEU A 140 -30.72 -6.63 -19.32
N HIS A 141 -30.06 -5.97 -20.27
CA HIS A 141 -28.67 -5.50 -20.10
C HIS A 141 -28.59 -4.53 -18.91
N MET A 142 -29.49 -3.55 -18.86
CA MET A 142 -29.50 -2.54 -17.79
C MET A 142 -29.80 -3.15 -16.42
N ALA A 143 -30.81 -4.00 -16.34
CA ALA A 143 -31.15 -4.65 -15.08
C ALA A 143 -30.03 -5.58 -14.56
N ALA A 144 -29.34 -6.28 -15.46
CA ALA A 144 -28.19 -7.12 -15.11
C ALA A 144 -27.00 -6.29 -14.60
N ALA A 145 -26.73 -5.14 -15.23
CA ALA A 145 -25.68 -4.21 -14.82
C ALA A 145 -25.93 -3.59 -13.45
N THR A 146 -27.17 -3.17 -13.19
CA THR A 146 -27.57 -2.49 -11.95
C THR A 146 -27.90 -3.43 -10.78
N LYS A 147 -27.73 -4.74 -10.96
CA LYS A 147 -27.87 -5.77 -9.91
C LYS A 147 -29.30 -6.01 -9.41
N HIS A 148 -30.31 -5.70 -10.19
CA HIS A 148 -31.73 -5.90 -9.83
C HIS A 148 -32.20 -7.32 -10.13
N THR A 149 -31.86 -8.26 -9.25
CA THR A 149 -32.15 -9.72 -9.43
C THR A 149 -33.61 -10.04 -9.66
N LYS A 150 -34.55 -9.42 -8.91
CA LYS A 150 -35.98 -9.67 -9.07
C LYS A 150 -36.52 -9.21 -10.43
N PHE A 151 -36.00 -8.09 -10.93
CA PHE A 151 -36.33 -7.58 -12.26
C PHE A 151 -35.82 -8.53 -13.34
N VAL A 152 -34.56 -8.97 -13.23
CA VAL A 152 -33.96 -9.94 -14.13
C VAL A 152 -34.77 -11.26 -14.16
N GLU A 153 -35.13 -11.83 -13.00
CA GLU A 153 -35.92 -13.06 -12.90
C GLU A 153 -37.23 -12.95 -13.66
N LYS A 154 -37.97 -11.88 -13.42
CA LYS A 154 -39.29 -11.68 -14.04
C LYS A 154 -39.19 -11.41 -15.55
N LEU A 155 -38.20 -10.59 -15.97
CA LEU A 155 -38.00 -10.30 -17.38
C LEU A 155 -37.55 -11.54 -18.16
N VAL A 156 -36.64 -12.34 -17.62
CA VAL A 156 -36.20 -13.61 -18.21
C VAL A 156 -37.35 -14.61 -18.34
N GLN A 157 -38.32 -14.65 -17.41
CA GLN A 157 -39.50 -15.52 -17.53
C GLN A 157 -40.33 -15.20 -18.78
N ILE A 158 -40.46 -13.93 -19.13
CA ILE A 158 -41.31 -13.45 -20.26
C ILE A 158 -40.54 -13.61 -21.59
N MET A 159 -39.23 -13.36 -21.61
CA MET A 159 -38.42 -13.40 -22.84
C MET A 159 -38.26 -14.81 -23.38
N THR A 160 -38.11 -14.96 -24.71
CA THR A 160 -37.76 -16.24 -25.34
C THR A 160 -36.28 -16.56 -25.15
N ALA A 161 -35.89 -17.83 -25.30
CA ALA A 161 -34.48 -18.24 -25.23
C ALA A 161 -33.59 -17.54 -26.30
N THR A 162 -34.17 -17.25 -27.47
CA THR A 162 -33.50 -16.53 -28.56
C THR A 162 -33.27 -15.05 -28.22
N ASN A 163 -34.23 -14.39 -27.58
CA ASN A 163 -34.10 -12.98 -27.20
C ASN A 163 -33.05 -12.74 -26.13
N LEU A 164 -32.63 -13.76 -25.36
CA LEU A 164 -31.52 -13.68 -24.43
C LEU A 164 -30.14 -13.57 -25.13
N LEU A 165 -30.06 -13.96 -26.41
CA LEU A 165 -28.85 -13.87 -27.23
C LEU A 165 -28.68 -12.50 -27.90
N CYS A 166 -29.60 -11.55 -27.72
CA CYS A 166 -29.49 -10.21 -28.29
C CYS A 166 -28.20 -9.55 -27.83
N GLU A 167 -27.41 -9.11 -28.81
CA GLU A 167 -26.17 -8.37 -28.61
C GLU A 167 -26.43 -6.87 -28.75
N ASN A 168 -25.74 -6.07 -27.96
CA ASN A 168 -25.67 -4.64 -28.16
C ASN A 168 -24.71 -4.26 -29.31
N LYS A 169 -24.56 -2.99 -29.63
CA LYS A 169 -23.64 -2.50 -30.70
C LYS A 169 -22.16 -2.87 -30.46
N HIS A 170 -21.79 -3.21 -29.22
CA HIS A 170 -20.44 -3.65 -28.86
C HIS A 170 -20.30 -5.18 -28.90
N GLY A 171 -21.32 -5.92 -29.33
CA GLY A 171 -21.31 -7.38 -29.39
C GLY A 171 -21.42 -8.07 -28.04
N TYR A 172 -21.94 -7.43 -27.01
CA TYR A 172 -22.16 -8.03 -25.68
C TYR A 172 -23.63 -8.36 -25.44
N THR A 173 -23.87 -9.52 -24.84
CA THR A 173 -25.20 -9.92 -24.36
C THR A 173 -25.45 -9.45 -22.93
N ALA A 174 -26.72 -9.45 -22.50
CA ALA A 174 -27.08 -9.19 -21.11
C ALA A 174 -26.42 -10.18 -20.11
N PHE A 175 -26.04 -11.37 -20.56
CA PHE A 175 -25.29 -12.35 -19.78
C PHE A 175 -23.85 -11.89 -19.50
N CYS A 176 -23.22 -11.17 -20.43
CA CYS A 176 -21.92 -10.51 -20.20
C CYS A 176 -22.01 -9.45 -19.11
N TYR A 177 -23.10 -8.68 -19.08
CA TYR A 177 -23.37 -7.70 -18.02
C TYR A 177 -23.63 -8.37 -16.66
N ALA A 178 -24.34 -9.52 -16.65
CA ALA A 178 -24.50 -10.32 -15.43
C ALA A 178 -23.16 -10.86 -14.92
N ALA A 179 -22.28 -11.32 -15.83
CA ALA A 179 -20.92 -11.75 -15.49
C ALA A 179 -20.07 -10.60 -14.92
N ALA A 180 -20.18 -9.41 -15.51
CA ALA A 180 -19.53 -8.20 -15.04
C ALA A 180 -20.03 -7.75 -13.66
N SER A 181 -21.34 -7.83 -13.42
CA SER A 181 -21.94 -7.45 -12.13
C SER A 181 -21.57 -8.38 -10.97
N GLY A 182 -21.13 -9.61 -11.26
CA GLY A 182 -20.72 -10.60 -10.27
C GLY A 182 -21.88 -11.30 -9.54
N ILE A 183 -23.14 -11.04 -9.91
CA ILE A 183 -24.31 -11.65 -9.27
C ILE A 183 -24.62 -13.00 -9.91
N VAL A 184 -24.13 -14.06 -9.28
CA VAL A 184 -24.31 -15.46 -9.73
C VAL A 184 -25.77 -15.80 -9.97
N LYS A 185 -26.70 -15.27 -9.17
CA LYS A 185 -28.14 -15.57 -9.31
C LYS A 185 -28.69 -15.07 -10.64
N ASN A 186 -28.29 -13.87 -11.12
CA ASN A 186 -28.72 -13.35 -12.42
C ASN A 186 -28.22 -14.23 -13.56
N ALA A 187 -26.94 -14.62 -13.52
CA ALA A 187 -26.39 -15.55 -14.51
C ALA A 187 -27.02 -16.93 -14.47
N ALA A 188 -27.35 -17.45 -13.28
CA ALA A 188 -28.00 -18.75 -13.13
C ALA A 188 -29.39 -18.79 -13.82
N VAL A 189 -30.24 -17.79 -13.56
CA VAL A 189 -31.58 -17.70 -14.15
C VAL A 189 -31.51 -17.58 -15.68
N MET A 190 -30.57 -16.77 -16.21
CA MET A 190 -30.40 -16.65 -17.66
C MET A 190 -29.88 -17.93 -18.29
N ARG A 191 -28.90 -18.60 -17.68
CA ARG A 191 -28.33 -19.85 -18.18
C ARG A 191 -29.34 -21.01 -18.16
N GLU A 192 -30.17 -21.14 -17.12
CA GLU A 192 -31.20 -22.14 -17.03
C GLU A 192 -32.17 -22.04 -18.21
N LYS A 193 -32.42 -20.82 -18.72
CA LYS A 193 -33.30 -20.62 -19.87
C LYS A 193 -32.61 -20.84 -21.21
N ASN A 194 -31.29 -20.53 -21.30
CA ASN A 194 -30.50 -20.74 -22.52
C ASN A 194 -29.02 -21.02 -22.16
N GLU A 195 -28.59 -22.26 -22.31
CA GLU A 195 -27.20 -22.68 -22.05
C GLU A 195 -26.17 -22.11 -23.03
N ASN A 196 -26.58 -21.73 -24.25
CA ASN A 196 -25.69 -21.19 -25.28
C ASN A 196 -25.10 -19.82 -24.89
N LEU A 197 -25.69 -19.12 -23.91
CA LEU A 197 -25.16 -17.86 -23.36
C LEU A 197 -23.72 -17.96 -22.82
N MET A 198 -23.28 -19.16 -22.44
CA MET A 198 -21.94 -19.40 -21.93
C MET A 198 -20.85 -19.18 -22.99
N THR A 199 -21.15 -19.54 -24.23
CA THR A 199 -20.20 -19.47 -25.36
C THR A 199 -20.50 -18.34 -26.31
N HIS A 200 -21.66 -17.70 -26.16
CA HIS A 200 -22.07 -16.53 -26.95
C HIS A 200 -21.51 -15.21 -26.36
N PRO A 201 -21.10 -14.24 -27.16
CA PRO A 201 -21.07 -14.19 -28.62
C PRO A 201 -19.99 -15.12 -29.21
N GLU A 202 -20.29 -15.80 -30.32
CA GLU A 202 -19.41 -16.84 -30.87
C GLU A 202 -18.08 -16.28 -31.40
N ASN A 203 -18.09 -15.10 -32.00
CA ASN A 203 -16.94 -14.45 -32.63
C ASN A 203 -16.20 -13.49 -31.72
N SER A 204 -16.62 -13.30 -30.46
CA SER A 204 -15.95 -12.41 -29.52
C SER A 204 -14.75 -13.10 -28.89
N GLU A 205 -13.63 -12.37 -28.79
CA GLU A 205 -12.45 -12.78 -28.02
C GLU A 205 -12.78 -12.87 -26.51
N MET A 206 -13.73 -12.04 -26.04
CA MET A 206 -14.13 -11.90 -24.64
C MET A 206 -15.42 -12.65 -24.33
N LYS A 207 -15.31 -13.86 -23.81
CA LYS A 207 -16.46 -14.62 -23.28
C LYS A 207 -16.89 -14.13 -21.91
N PRO A 208 -18.12 -14.39 -21.43
CA PRO A 208 -18.60 -13.97 -20.09
C PRO A 208 -17.66 -14.36 -18.95
N ILE A 209 -17.02 -15.52 -19.02
CA ILE A 209 -16.06 -15.99 -18.02
C ILE A 209 -14.79 -15.11 -17.95
N HIS A 210 -14.32 -14.59 -19.10
CA HIS A 210 -13.17 -13.68 -19.13
C HIS A 210 -13.49 -12.35 -18.50
N ILE A 211 -14.71 -11.81 -18.80
CA ILE A 211 -15.19 -10.56 -18.21
C ILE A 211 -15.24 -10.69 -16.68
N ALA A 212 -15.86 -11.79 -16.20
CA ALA A 212 -15.90 -12.05 -14.76
C ALA A 212 -14.50 -12.19 -14.13
N ALA A 213 -13.57 -12.85 -14.83
CA ALA A 213 -12.21 -13.07 -14.37
C ALA A 213 -11.40 -11.76 -14.34
N LEU A 214 -11.51 -10.92 -15.35
CA LEU A 214 -10.84 -9.61 -15.41
C LEU A 214 -11.31 -8.66 -14.30
N LEU A 215 -12.61 -8.69 -14.00
CA LEU A 215 -13.20 -7.88 -12.93
C LEU A 215 -12.99 -8.47 -11.52
N GLY A 216 -12.37 -9.64 -11.41
CA GLY A 216 -12.08 -10.28 -10.14
C GLY A 216 -13.30 -10.88 -9.42
N ASN A 217 -14.40 -11.12 -10.11
CA ASN A 217 -15.64 -11.68 -9.57
C ASN A 217 -15.50 -13.19 -9.30
N LYS A 218 -14.78 -13.57 -8.25
CA LYS A 218 -14.38 -14.95 -7.94
C LYS A 218 -15.57 -15.94 -7.91
N ASP A 219 -16.67 -15.57 -7.28
CA ASP A 219 -17.86 -16.45 -7.18
C ASP A 219 -18.50 -16.68 -8.55
N MET A 220 -18.54 -15.63 -9.38
CA MET A 220 -19.04 -15.70 -10.74
C MET A 220 -18.13 -16.57 -11.62
N VAL A 221 -16.81 -16.36 -11.56
CA VAL A 221 -15.86 -17.21 -12.30
C VAL A 221 -15.97 -18.65 -11.85
N SER A 222 -16.04 -18.93 -10.55
CA SER A 222 -16.21 -20.28 -10.02
C SER A 222 -17.51 -20.94 -10.49
N TYR A 223 -18.57 -20.14 -10.61
CA TYR A 223 -19.86 -20.61 -11.14
C TYR A 223 -19.75 -20.95 -12.63
N LEU A 224 -19.28 -20.01 -13.47
CA LEU A 224 -19.17 -20.17 -14.91
C LEU A 224 -18.19 -21.29 -15.27
N TYR A 225 -17.07 -21.40 -14.57
CA TYR A 225 -16.02 -22.40 -14.81
C TYR A 225 -16.51 -23.84 -14.69
N ARG A 226 -17.49 -24.12 -13.81
CA ARG A 226 -18.10 -25.45 -13.65
C ARG A 226 -18.80 -25.95 -14.90
N PHE A 227 -19.29 -25.04 -15.73
CA PHE A 227 -20.04 -25.35 -16.94
C PHE A 227 -19.22 -25.16 -18.22
N THR A 228 -18.01 -24.57 -18.13
CA THR A 228 -17.11 -24.37 -19.26
C THR A 228 -16.33 -25.64 -19.54
N ARG A 229 -16.44 -26.19 -20.75
CA ARG A 229 -15.71 -27.37 -21.21
C ARG A 229 -14.43 -26.94 -21.92
N VAL A 230 -13.41 -27.82 -21.99
CA VAL A 230 -12.13 -27.53 -22.66
C VAL A 230 -12.35 -27.10 -24.12
N LYS A 231 -13.30 -27.69 -24.82
CA LYS A 231 -13.65 -27.39 -26.22
C LYS A 231 -14.38 -26.05 -26.43
N ASP A 232 -14.92 -25.46 -25.38
CA ASP A 232 -15.75 -24.24 -25.47
C ASP A 232 -14.89 -22.97 -25.63
N LEU A 233 -13.60 -23.05 -25.33
CA LEU A 233 -12.63 -21.97 -25.45
C LEU A 233 -11.44 -22.39 -26.30
N SER A 234 -10.90 -21.46 -27.09
CA SER A 234 -9.64 -21.64 -27.79
C SER A 234 -8.44 -21.65 -26.82
N THR A 235 -7.29 -22.16 -27.27
CA THR A 235 -6.07 -22.14 -26.45
C THR A 235 -5.66 -20.73 -26.07
N ALA A 236 -5.88 -19.74 -26.94
CA ALA A 236 -5.62 -18.32 -26.62
C ALA A 236 -6.55 -17.81 -25.50
N GLN A 237 -7.83 -18.15 -25.55
CA GLN A 237 -8.81 -17.79 -24.53
C GLN A 237 -8.52 -18.47 -23.19
N TRP A 238 -8.05 -19.72 -23.20
CA TRP A 238 -7.56 -20.39 -21.98
C TRP A 238 -6.34 -19.68 -21.37
N PHE A 239 -5.43 -19.18 -22.21
CA PHE A 239 -4.29 -18.37 -21.73
C PHE A 239 -4.80 -17.07 -21.06
N ASP A 240 -5.71 -16.36 -21.69
CA ASP A 240 -6.24 -15.10 -21.16
C ASP A 240 -6.99 -15.33 -19.83
N LEU A 241 -7.74 -16.45 -19.73
CA LEU A 241 -8.39 -16.85 -18.49
C LEU A 241 -7.37 -17.23 -17.40
N LEU A 242 -6.28 -17.91 -17.75
CA LEU A 242 -5.19 -18.26 -16.84
C LEU A 242 -4.53 -16.98 -16.29
N ILE A 243 -4.17 -16.04 -17.16
CA ILE A 243 -3.57 -14.76 -16.77
C ILE A 243 -4.51 -13.95 -15.87
N ALA A 244 -5.78 -13.81 -16.25
CA ALA A 244 -6.78 -13.10 -15.45
C ALA A 244 -6.98 -13.77 -14.07
N SER A 245 -6.99 -15.10 -14.03
CA SER A 245 -7.09 -15.86 -12.78
C SER A 245 -5.88 -15.67 -11.87
N ILE A 246 -4.66 -15.63 -12.41
CA ILE A 246 -3.44 -15.37 -11.66
C ILE A 246 -3.46 -13.93 -11.13
N ARG A 247 -3.76 -12.93 -11.97
CA ARG A 247 -3.80 -11.51 -11.57
C ARG A 247 -4.78 -11.26 -10.43
N ASN A 248 -5.95 -11.84 -10.50
CA ASN A 248 -7.02 -11.68 -9.50
C ASN A 248 -6.96 -12.71 -8.37
N LYS A 249 -5.80 -13.35 -8.18
CA LYS A 249 -5.53 -14.28 -7.05
C LYS A 249 -6.48 -15.48 -6.98
N MET A 250 -7.07 -15.89 -8.11
CA MET A 250 -7.91 -17.09 -8.24
C MET A 250 -7.05 -18.32 -8.60
N HIS A 251 -6.07 -18.62 -7.75
CA HIS A 251 -5.05 -19.64 -8.01
C HIS A 251 -5.59 -21.07 -8.04
N ASP A 252 -6.73 -21.34 -7.42
CA ASP A 252 -7.48 -22.60 -7.50
C ASP A 252 -7.93 -22.90 -8.93
N ILE A 253 -8.49 -21.90 -9.61
CA ILE A 253 -8.91 -22.00 -11.02
C ILE A 253 -7.67 -22.10 -11.92
N ALA A 254 -6.64 -21.30 -11.68
CA ALA A 254 -5.38 -21.36 -12.44
C ALA A 254 -4.74 -22.76 -12.36
N LEU A 255 -4.72 -23.39 -11.18
CA LEU A 255 -4.24 -24.76 -11.01
C LEU A 255 -5.06 -25.79 -11.79
N ASP A 256 -6.38 -25.63 -11.81
CA ASP A 256 -7.25 -26.56 -12.52
C ASP A 256 -7.12 -26.40 -14.04
N ILE A 257 -6.95 -25.17 -14.54
CA ILE A 257 -6.64 -24.92 -15.96
C ILE A 257 -5.34 -25.64 -16.37
N LEU A 258 -4.27 -25.51 -15.59
CA LEU A 258 -2.99 -26.17 -15.84
C LEU A 258 -3.07 -27.71 -15.76
N LYS A 259 -4.00 -28.25 -14.99
CA LYS A 259 -4.26 -29.68 -14.92
C LYS A 259 -5.04 -30.18 -16.13
N LYS A 260 -6.06 -29.44 -16.58
CA LYS A 260 -6.89 -29.80 -17.73
C LYS A 260 -6.14 -29.75 -19.06
N HIS A 261 -5.14 -28.89 -19.17
CA HIS A 261 -4.28 -28.72 -20.35
C HIS A 261 -2.93 -29.39 -20.13
N SER A 262 -2.91 -30.69 -19.84
CA SER A 262 -1.68 -31.47 -19.62
C SER A 262 -1.04 -32.01 -20.91
N ASP A 263 -1.69 -31.83 -22.05
CA ASP A 263 -1.17 -32.21 -23.37
C ASP A 263 -0.11 -31.19 -23.84
N ASP A 264 0.99 -31.69 -24.39
CA ASP A 264 2.22 -30.94 -24.65
C ASP A 264 2.03 -29.65 -25.50
N THR A 265 1.15 -29.67 -26.49
CA THR A 265 0.97 -28.52 -27.41
C THR A 265 0.20 -27.35 -26.75
N SER A 266 -0.92 -27.63 -26.11
CA SER A 266 -1.71 -26.61 -25.42
C SER A 266 -0.95 -26.02 -24.23
N LEU A 267 -0.27 -26.87 -23.47
CA LEU A 267 0.52 -26.47 -22.33
C LEU A 267 1.72 -25.62 -22.74
N THR A 268 2.42 -25.97 -23.80
CA THR A 268 3.54 -25.18 -24.37
C THR A 268 3.06 -23.78 -24.73
N TYR A 269 1.92 -23.64 -25.37
CA TYR A 269 1.33 -22.32 -25.67
C TYR A 269 1.04 -21.50 -24.40
N LEU A 270 0.42 -22.12 -23.39
CA LEU A 270 0.11 -21.45 -22.10
C LEU A 270 1.36 -20.97 -21.36
N LEU A 271 2.50 -21.69 -21.54
CA LEU A 271 3.76 -21.36 -20.88
C LEU A 271 4.54 -20.27 -21.63
N THR A 272 4.53 -20.30 -22.97
CA THR A 272 5.42 -19.48 -23.81
C THR A 272 4.81 -18.17 -24.24
N LYS A 273 3.47 -18.08 -24.31
CA LYS A 273 2.80 -16.84 -24.69
C LYS A 273 3.12 -15.74 -23.68
N LYS A 274 3.53 -14.58 -24.18
CA LYS A 274 3.78 -13.37 -23.41
C LYS A 274 2.51 -12.51 -23.39
N ASP A 275 2.16 -12.05 -22.20
CA ASP A 275 1.09 -11.09 -22.00
C ASP A 275 1.59 -9.68 -22.35
N SER A 276 0.76 -8.88 -22.98
CA SER A 276 1.10 -7.51 -23.37
C SER A 276 -0.08 -6.58 -23.12
N ILE A 277 0.23 -5.35 -22.71
CA ILE A 277 -0.76 -4.30 -22.51
C ILE A 277 -0.46 -3.13 -23.44
N PHE A 278 -1.50 -2.58 -24.03
CA PHE A 278 -1.41 -1.32 -24.76
C PHE A 278 -1.43 -0.16 -23.76
N ILE A 279 -0.43 0.70 -23.82
CA ILE A 279 -0.38 1.95 -23.06
C ILE A 279 -0.66 3.08 -24.05
N PRO A 280 -1.82 3.76 -23.94
CA PRO A 280 -2.11 4.93 -24.78
C PRO A 280 -1.07 6.02 -24.54
N GLY A 281 -0.74 6.77 -25.59
CA GLY A 281 0.14 7.93 -25.50
C GLY A 281 -0.44 8.99 -24.56
N LYS A 282 0.41 9.81 -23.96
CA LYS A 282 -0.02 10.87 -23.03
C LYS A 282 -0.76 12.02 -23.70
N ASP A 283 -0.54 12.21 -25.01
CA ASP A 283 -1.16 13.25 -25.82
C ASP A 283 -1.79 12.62 -27.07
N ASP A 284 -2.85 13.21 -27.61
CA ASP A 284 -3.58 12.74 -28.79
C ASP A 284 -2.71 12.57 -30.05
N SER A 285 -1.49 13.11 -30.05
CA SER A 285 -0.51 13.01 -31.14
C SER A 285 0.53 11.91 -30.93
N SER A 286 0.58 11.25 -29.75
CA SER A 286 1.56 10.21 -29.45
C SER A 286 0.94 8.81 -29.64
N ALA A 287 1.52 8.01 -30.55
CA ALA A 287 1.10 6.63 -30.73
C ALA A 287 1.31 5.83 -29.42
N GLY A 288 0.26 5.16 -28.94
CA GLY A 288 0.37 4.27 -27.81
C GLY A 288 1.37 3.13 -28.05
N THR A 289 1.96 2.60 -26.98
CA THR A 289 2.97 1.54 -27.04
C THR A 289 2.48 0.27 -26.38
N TRP A 290 2.80 -0.90 -26.97
CA TRP A 290 2.56 -2.19 -26.37
C TRP A 290 3.68 -2.52 -25.36
N LYS A 291 3.32 -2.67 -24.08
CA LYS A 291 4.25 -3.08 -23.03
C LYS A 291 4.12 -4.58 -22.77
N ASN A 292 5.22 -5.31 -22.94
CA ASN A 292 5.29 -6.72 -22.60
C ASN A 292 5.27 -6.90 -21.07
N ARG A 293 4.35 -7.71 -20.55
CA ARG A 293 4.22 -8.07 -19.13
C ARG A 293 4.81 -9.45 -18.80
N GLY A 294 5.39 -10.11 -19.78
CA GLY A 294 5.98 -11.43 -19.61
C GLY A 294 4.96 -12.58 -19.58
N THR A 295 5.40 -13.76 -19.17
CA THR A 295 4.60 -14.98 -19.12
C THR A 295 3.76 -15.07 -17.85
N ALA A 296 2.92 -16.11 -17.73
CA ALA A 296 2.16 -16.42 -16.52
C ALA A 296 3.03 -16.48 -15.24
N LEU A 297 4.26 -16.96 -15.35
CA LEU A 297 5.21 -17.01 -14.23
C LEU A 297 5.70 -15.61 -13.83
N HIS A 298 5.82 -14.67 -14.76
CA HIS A 298 6.13 -13.27 -14.45
C HIS A 298 5.00 -12.59 -13.67
N GLN A 299 3.74 -12.93 -13.97
CA GLN A 299 2.60 -12.41 -13.20
C GLN A 299 2.61 -12.90 -11.74
N LEU A 300 3.11 -14.12 -11.50
CA LEU A 300 3.32 -14.63 -10.14
C LEU A 300 4.55 -14.02 -9.44
N ALA A 301 5.56 -13.60 -10.20
CA ALA A 301 6.76 -12.98 -9.64
C ALA A 301 6.44 -11.71 -8.85
N VAL A 302 5.43 -10.95 -9.27
CA VAL A 302 4.99 -9.72 -8.60
C VAL A 302 3.98 -9.97 -7.46
N GLN A 303 3.59 -11.22 -7.20
CA GLN A 303 2.68 -11.58 -6.11
C GLN A 303 3.43 -12.14 -4.90
N ASP A 304 2.86 -11.96 -3.70
CA ASP A 304 3.37 -12.58 -2.48
C ASP A 304 2.99 -14.07 -2.44
N ILE A 305 3.97 -14.94 -2.73
CA ILE A 305 3.86 -16.40 -2.63
C ILE A 305 4.64 -16.96 -1.45
N SER A 306 4.91 -16.14 -0.44
CA SER A 306 5.70 -16.52 0.74
C SER A 306 5.17 -17.78 1.43
N ASP A 307 6.10 -18.64 1.87
CA ASP A 307 5.78 -19.85 2.62
C ASP A 307 5.17 -19.50 3.98
N ILE A 308 4.03 -20.12 4.24
CA ILE A 308 3.53 -20.22 5.61
C ILE A 308 4.17 -21.47 6.21
N SER A 309 4.83 -21.31 7.35
CA SER A 309 5.43 -22.48 8.00
C SER A 309 4.34 -23.51 8.33
N ALA A 310 4.66 -24.80 8.24
CA ALA A 310 3.73 -25.88 8.59
C ALA A 310 3.14 -25.70 10.00
N ARG A 311 3.88 -25.05 10.90
CA ARG A 311 3.44 -24.73 12.26
C ARG A 311 2.38 -23.61 12.25
N GLU A 312 2.55 -22.58 11.45
CA GLU A 312 1.58 -21.48 11.28
C GLU A 312 0.30 -22.01 10.61
N GLU A 313 0.43 -22.87 9.59
CA GLU A 313 -0.72 -23.54 8.95
C GLU A 313 -1.50 -24.40 9.94
N ALA A 314 -0.80 -25.17 10.79
CA ALA A 314 -1.43 -25.99 11.83
C ALA A 314 -2.13 -25.15 12.90
N ILE A 315 -1.54 -24.00 13.28
CA ILE A 315 -2.15 -23.06 14.23
C ILE A 315 -3.40 -22.42 13.61
N LEU A 316 -3.32 -21.96 12.36
CA LEU A 316 -4.45 -21.36 11.65
C LEU A 316 -5.62 -22.36 11.46
N LYS A 317 -5.31 -23.62 11.12
CA LYS A 317 -6.32 -24.68 11.04
C LYS A 317 -6.96 -24.96 12.39
N ARG A 318 -6.19 -25.05 13.48
CA ARG A 318 -6.71 -25.22 14.84
C ARG A 318 -7.58 -24.04 15.27
N LEU A 319 -7.15 -22.81 15.02
CA LEU A 319 -7.93 -21.62 15.30
C LEU A 319 -9.24 -21.63 14.51
N HIS A 320 -9.20 -21.95 13.23
CA HIS A 320 -10.40 -22.06 12.39
C HIS A 320 -11.39 -23.09 12.94
N THR A 321 -10.92 -24.31 13.30
CA THR A 321 -11.78 -25.37 13.88
C THR A 321 -12.31 -24.99 15.26
N MET A 322 -11.50 -24.35 16.11
CA MET A 322 -11.96 -23.87 17.42
C MET A 322 -13.04 -22.79 17.29
N PHE A 323 -12.87 -21.81 16.40
CA PHE A 323 -13.88 -20.76 16.19
C PHE A 323 -15.14 -21.26 15.50
N ALA A 324 -15.06 -22.33 14.68
CA ALA A 324 -16.22 -22.99 14.12
C ALA A 324 -17.04 -23.74 15.18
N ALA A 325 -16.38 -24.27 16.20
CA ALA A 325 -16.98 -25.10 17.26
C ALA A 325 -17.55 -24.30 18.45
N VAL A 326 -17.09 -23.05 18.68
CA VAL A 326 -17.54 -22.26 19.84
C VAL A 326 -18.90 -21.62 19.58
N PRO A 327 -19.90 -21.82 20.44
CA PRO A 327 -21.22 -21.18 20.35
C PRO A 327 -21.15 -19.73 20.85
N LEU A 328 -20.63 -18.83 20.01
CA LEU A 328 -20.56 -17.40 20.29
C LEU A 328 -21.87 -16.70 19.86
N PRO A 329 -22.30 -15.65 20.56
CA PRO A 329 -23.41 -14.79 20.14
C PRO A 329 -23.21 -14.26 18.72
N SER A 330 -24.28 -14.17 17.92
CA SER A 330 -24.22 -13.85 16.49
C SER A 330 -23.46 -12.53 16.17
N ARG A 331 -23.55 -11.51 17.03
CA ARG A 331 -22.83 -10.24 16.88
C ARG A 331 -21.31 -10.36 17.09
N LEU A 332 -20.87 -11.15 18.07
CA LEU A 332 -19.45 -11.42 18.33
C LEU A 332 -18.85 -12.38 17.28
N LYS A 333 -19.64 -13.32 16.75
CA LYS A 333 -19.22 -14.17 15.63
C LYS A 333 -18.84 -13.35 14.39
N GLY A 334 -19.61 -12.28 14.07
CA GLY A 334 -19.32 -11.41 12.93
C GLY A 334 -17.98 -10.66 13.09
N ILE A 335 -17.72 -10.10 14.27
CA ILE A 335 -16.55 -9.26 14.53
C ILE A 335 -15.24 -10.07 14.58
N LEU A 336 -15.26 -11.29 15.16
CA LEU A 336 -14.07 -12.13 15.33
C LEU A 336 -13.84 -13.09 14.16
N LYS A 337 -14.90 -13.55 13.48
CA LYS A 337 -14.82 -14.51 12.39
C LYS A 337 -14.23 -13.90 11.12
N GLN A 338 -14.59 -12.66 10.77
CA GLN A 338 -14.11 -12.00 9.54
C GLN A 338 -12.58 -11.86 9.47
N PRO A 339 -11.86 -11.31 10.46
CA PRO A 339 -10.40 -11.17 10.35
C PRO A 339 -9.67 -12.52 10.34
N LEU A 340 -10.16 -13.53 11.07
CA LEU A 340 -9.54 -14.86 11.10
C LEU A 340 -9.77 -15.64 9.80
N MET A 341 -10.98 -15.54 9.22
CA MET A 341 -11.27 -16.11 7.90
C MET A 341 -10.40 -15.46 6.82
N GLY A 342 -10.22 -14.13 6.85
CA GLY A 342 -9.34 -13.43 5.93
C GLY A 342 -7.89 -13.91 6.01
N ILE A 343 -7.34 -14.12 7.21
CA ILE A 343 -5.97 -14.64 7.40
C ILE A 343 -5.87 -16.08 6.85
N PHE A 344 -6.86 -16.92 7.10
CA PHE A 344 -6.87 -18.30 6.59
C PHE A 344 -6.98 -18.34 5.06
N GLU A 345 -7.87 -17.55 4.47
CA GLU A 345 -8.02 -17.44 3.02
C GLU A 345 -6.74 -16.92 2.36
N GLN A 346 -6.10 -15.88 2.93
CA GLN A 346 -4.81 -15.42 2.46
C GLN A 346 -3.74 -16.51 2.49
N SER A 347 -3.72 -17.32 3.55
CA SER A 347 -2.77 -18.41 3.67
C SER A 347 -2.96 -19.47 2.57
N LEU A 348 -4.23 -19.81 2.31
CA LEU A 348 -4.58 -20.77 1.26
C LEU A 348 -4.27 -20.21 -0.13
N MET A 349 -4.51 -18.91 -0.37
CA MET A 349 -4.16 -18.24 -1.63
C MET A 349 -2.66 -18.28 -1.90
N ARG A 350 -1.81 -17.99 -0.89
CA ARG A 350 -0.35 -18.06 -1.02
C ARG A 350 0.13 -19.48 -1.34
N LYS A 351 -0.42 -20.48 -0.66
CA LYS A 351 -0.11 -21.88 -0.93
C LYS A 351 -0.47 -22.28 -2.36
N ASN A 352 -1.66 -21.92 -2.83
CA ASN A 352 -2.10 -22.21 -4.19
C ASN A 352 -1.25 -21.47 -5.23
N ALA A 353 -0.92 -20.19 -4.97
CA ALA A 353 -0.02 -19.42 -5.83
C ALA A 353 1.36 -20.11 -5.99
N ARG A 354 1.91 -20.62 -4.89
CA ARG A 354 3.15 -21.39 -4.93
C ARG A 354 3.01 -22.66 -5.78
N LEU A 355 1.95 -23.43 -5.59
CA LEU A 355 1.70 -24.63 -6.38
C LEU A 355 1.56 -24.32 -7.89
N VAL A 356 0.91 -23.20 -8.23
CA VAL A 356 0.86 -22.71 -9.63
C VAL A 356 2.27 -22.41 -10.14
N ALA A 357 3.09 -21.70 -9.34
CA ALA A 357 4.46 -21.36 -9.71
C ALA A 357 5.33 -22.62 -9.89
N GLU A 358 5.25 -23.58 -8.99
CA GLU A 358 5.96 -24.86 -9.06
C GLU A 358 5.56 -25.66 -10.30
N ARG A 359 4.27 -25.69 -10.62
CA ARG A 359 3.75 -26.38 -11.81
C ARG A 359 4.23 -25.70 -13.08
N LEU A 360 4.05 -24.39 -13.21
CA LEU A 360 4.54 -23.63 -14.37
C LEU A 360 6.03 -23.82 -14.57
N TRP A 361 6.82 -23.73 -13.49
CA TRP A 361 8.27 -23.90 -13.55
C TRP A 361 8.68 -25.32 -13.93
N SER A 362 8.03 -26.35 -13.37
CA SER A 362 8.33 -27.75 -13.70
C SER A 362 8.08 -28.06 -15.17
N GLU A 363 7.04 -27.48 -15.76
CA GLU A 363 6.74 -27.67 -17.18
C GLU A 363 7.66 -26.81 -18.08
N MET A 364 7.97 -25.56 -17.67
CA MET A 364 8.93 -24.73 -18.40
C MET A 364 10.32 -25.38 -18.51
N ARG A 365 10.77 -26.11 -17.48
CA ARG A 365 12.04 -26.86 -17.54
C ARG A 365 12.06 -28.01 -18.50
N ARG A 366 10.90 -28.51 -18.95
CA ARG A 366 10.81 -29.53 -19.99
C ARG A 366 11.06 -28.97 -21.39
N LEU A 367 10.92 -27.62 -21.52
CA LEU A 367 11.25 -26.94 -22.77
C LEU A 367 12.77 -26.85 -22.89
N GLU A 368 13.33 -27.47 -23.95
CA GLU A 368 14.78 -27.52 -24.16
C GLU A 368 15.33 -26.25 -24.83
N GLY A 369 16.52 -25.80 -24.41
CA GLY A 369 17.39 -24.88 -25.11
C GLY A 369 16.96 -23.41 -25.16
N VAL A 370 16.96 -22.82 -26.36
CA VAL A 370 16.80 -21.38 -26.62
C VAL A 370 15.45 -20.86 -26.15
N ALA A 371 14.38 -21.66 -26.25
CA ALA A 371 13.03 -21.26 -25.81
C ALA A 371 12.95 -20.92 -24.32
N MET A 372 13.64 -21.70 -23.48
CA MET A 372 13.70 -21.42 -22.04
C MET A 372 14.46 -20.11 -21.72
N LEU A 373 15.56 -19.84 -22.45
CA LEU A 373 16.36 -18.63 -22.30
C LEU A 373 15.58 -17.37 -22.71
N GLU A 374 14.81 -17.45 -23.80
CA GLU A 374 13.94 -16.36 -24.25
C GLU A 374 12.79 -16.05 -23.26
N LEU A 375 12.23 -17.10 -22.65
CA LEU A 375 11.16 -16.97 -21.66
C LEU A 375 11.62 -16.32 -20.34
N LEU A 376 12.88 -16.56 -19.97
CA LEU A 376 13.49 -15.98 -18.78
C LEU A 376 14.10 -14.59 -19.04
N GLY A 377 14.18 -14.15 -20.31
CA GLY A 377 15.06 -13.09 -20.74
C GLY A 377 14.55 -11.66 -20.59
N GLU A 378 13.32 -11.32 -21.00
CA GLU A 378 12.82 -9.93 -20.93
C GLU A 378 11.30 -9.86 -20.71
N PRO A 379 10.85 -9.26 -19.58
CA PRO A 379 11.62 -8.80 -18.42
C PRO A 379 12.19 -9.98 -17.62
N PRO A 380 13.40 -9.87 -17.01
CA PRO A 380 13.98 -10.98 -16.26
C PRO A 380 13.16 -11.32 -15.03
N ILE A 381 12.63 -12.54 -14.96
CA ILE A 381 11.68 -12.96 -13.92
C ILE A 381 12.22 -12.82 -12.49
N LEU A 382 13.51 -13.13 -12.29
CA LEU A 382 14.15 -12.98 -10.98
C LEU A 382 14.25 -11.52 -10.55
N HIS A 383 14.45 -10.60 -11.49
CA HIS A 383 14.53 -9.17 -11.19
C HIS A 383 13.14 -8.62 -10.83
N GLU A 384 12.09 -9.06 -11.53
CA GLU A 384 10.71 -8.71 -11.15
C GLU A 384 10.37 -9.25 -9.74
N ALA A 385 10.71 -10.50 -9.44
CA ALA A 385 10.57 -11.07 -8.11
C ALA A 385 11.40 -10.31 -7.05
N ALA A 386 12.62 -9.86 -7.41
CA ALA A 386 13.48 -9.09 -6.52
C ALA A 386 12.96 -7.67 -6.26
N LYS A 387 12.33 -7.00 -7.23
CA LYS A 387 11.71 -5.67 -7.05
C LYS A 387 10.62 -5.70 -5.98
N VAL A 388 9.81 -6.74 -5.98
CA VAL A 388 8.70 -6.90 -5.02
C VAL A 388 9.13 -7.55 -3.71
N GLY A 389 10.25 -8.26 -3.70
CA GLY A 389 10.76 -8.97 -2.52
C GLY A 389 10.26 -10.40 -2.39
N ASN A 390 9.88 -11.05 -3.49
CA ASN A 390 9.36 -12.41 -3.52
C ASN A 390 10.48 -13.46 -3.34
N VAL A 391 10.94 -13.61 -2.11
CA VAL A 391 12.04 -14.53 -1.74
C VAL A 391 11.67 -15.98 -2.05
N ALA A 392 10.42 -16.37 -1.85
CA ALA A 392 9.98 -17.75 -2.06
C ALA A 392 10.13 -18.19 -3.52
N LEU A 393 9.74 -17.33 -4.47
CA LEU A 393 9.94 -17.61 -5.90
C LEU A 393 11.43 -17.63 -6.25
N ILE A 394 12.21 -16.64 -5.79
CA ILE A 394 13.65 -16.58 -6.05
C ILE A 394 14.35 -17.86 -5.56
N THR A 395 14.08 -18.28 -4.32
CA THR A 395 14.70 -19.49 -3.77
C THR A 395 14.26 -20.75 -4.50
N MET A 396 13.00 -20.83 -4.92
CA MET A 396 12.48 -21.97 -5.71
C MET A 396 13.18 -22.06 -7.06
N LEU A 397 13.31 -20.96 -7.78
CA LEU A 397 13.95 -20.91 -9.09
C LEU A 397 15.45 -21.20 -9.01
N VAL A 398 16.17 -20.55 -8.09
CA VAL A 398 17.62 -20.71 -7.91
C VAL A 398 17.99 -22.12 -7.43
N ARG A 399 17.17 -22.76 -6.56
CA ARG A 399 17.39 -24.17 -6.19
C ARG A 399 17.28 -25.12 -7.36
N SER A 400 16.39 -24.80 -8.29
CA SER A 400 16.18 -25.65 -9.47
C SER A 400 17.23 -25.43 -10.55
N ASP A 401 17.68 -24.17 -10.68
CA ASP A 401 18.70 -23.75 -11.65
C ASP A 401 19.58 -22.66 -10.99
N PRO A 402 20.73 -23.05 -10.41
CA PRO A 402 21.65 -22.13 -9.72
C PRO A 402 22.23 -21.05 -10.63
N ASP A 403 22.31 -21.28 -11.92
CA ASP A 403 22.91 -20.34 -12.89
C ASP A 403 22.05 -19.09 -13.08
N LEU A 404 20.78 -19.15 -12.71
CA LEU A 404 19.87 -18.00 -12.75
C LEU A 404 20.33 -16.81 -11.87
N ILE A 405 21.11 -17.06 -10.81
CA ILE A 405 21.62 -16.01 -9.94
C ILE A 405 22.60 -15.07 -10.66
N TRP A 406 23.24 -15.56 -11.73
CA TRP A 406 24.22 -14.85 -12.55
C TRP A 406 23.59 -14.11 -13.73
N LYS A 407 22.28 -14.23 -13.93
CA LYS A 407 21.59 -13.51 -15.00
C LYS A 407 21.52 -12.01 -14.65
N ARG A 408 21.81 -11.18 -15.66
CA ARG A 408 21.75 -9.71 -15.57
C ARG A 408 20.54 -9.20 -16.33
N ASP A 409 19.98 -8.09 -15.87
CA ASP A 409 18.96 -7.36 -16.60
C ASP A 409 19.55 -6.48 -17.72
N GLY A 410 18.70 -5.77 -18.47
CA GLY A 410 19.12 -4.83 -19.51
C GLY A 410 20.03 -3.69 -19.03
N ASN A 411 20.01 -3.39 -17.73
CA ASN A 411 20.89 -2.42 -17.08
C ASN A 411 22.19 -3.04 -16.56
N LYS A 412 22.43 -4.33 -16.78
CA LYS A 412 23.53 -5.15 -16.23
C LYS A 412 23.45 -5.39 -14.71
N HIS A 413 22.29 -5.21 -14.09
CA HIS A 413 22.11 -5.54 -12.68
C HIS A 413 22.01 -7.03 -12.46
N TYR A 414 22.57 -7.55 -11.38
CA TYR A 414 22.20 -8.82 -10.79
C TYR A 414 20.98 -8.64 -9.89
N ILE A 415 20.37 -9.74 -9.46
CA ILE A 415 19.18 -9.71 -8.56
C ILE A 415 19.45 -8.92 -7.28
N PHE A 416 20.67 -8.95 -6.75
CA PHE A 416 21.04 -8.21 -5.53
C PHE A 416 21.14 -6.70 -5.77
N HIS A 417 21.57 -6.26 -6.96
CA HIS A 417 21.53 -4.85 -7.36
C HIS A 417 20.09 -4.34 -7.38
N THR A 418 19.19 -5.11 -7.97
CA THR A 418 17.76 -4.79 -8.00
C THR A 418 17.16 -4.78 -6.59
N ALA A 419 17.53 -5.75 -5.74
CA ALA A 419 17.08 -5.79 -4.34
C ALA A 419 17.55 -4.57 -3.54
N VAL A 420 18.79 -4.12 -3.76
CA VAL A 420 19.33 -2.91 -3.11
C VAL A 420 18.60 -1.67 -3.57
N LEU A 421 18.41 -1.49 -4.87
CA LEU A 421 17.71 -0.33 -5.44
C LEU A 421 16.28 -0.22 -4.92
N HIS A 422 15.57 -1.37 -4.79
CA HIS A 422 14.18 -1.44 -4.33
C HIS A 422 14.03 -1.68 -2.82
N ARG A 423 15.11 -1.60 -2.02
CA ARG A 423 15.09 -1.77 -0.55
C ARG A 423 14.44 -3.07 -0.11
N GLN A 424 14.73 -4.18 -0.81
CA GLN A 424 14.19 -5.50 -0.50
C GLN A 424 15.13 -6.28 0.42
N GLU A 425 14.99 -6.06 1.71
CA GLU A 425 15.86 -6.56 2.78
C GLU A 425 15.98 -8.09 2.77
N ASN A 426 14.84 -8.77 2.57
CA ASN A 426 14.79 -10.23 2.58
C ASN A 426 15.52 -10.86 1.38
N VAL A 427 15.46 -10.23 0.20
CA VAL A 427 16.17 -10.69 -1.00
C VAL A 427 17.66 -10.39 -0.87
N PHE A 428 18.01 -9.18 -0.42
CA PHE A 428 19.41 -8.79 -0.20
C PHE A 428 20.09 -9.70 0.82
N SER A 429 19.39 -10.13 1.89
CA SER A 429 19.96 -11.02 2.90
C SER A 429 20.44 -12.37 2.35
N LEU A 430 19.92 -12.83 1.21
CA LEU A 430 20.38 -14.05 0.54
C LEU A 430 21.83 -13.95 0.04
N ILE A 431 22.36 -12.75 -0.14
CA ILE A 431 23.76 -12.53 -0.56
C ILE A 431 24.77 -13.15 0.41
N HIS A 432 24.41 -13.28 1.68
CA HIS A 432 25.27 -13.93 2.69
C HIS A 432 25.41 -15.44 2.50
N GLN A 433 24.51 -16.06 1.70
CA GLN A 433 24.48 -17.51 1.49
C GLN A 433 25.32 -17.94 0.26
N ILE A 434 25.73 -17.01 -0.59
CA ILE A 434 26.55 -17.29 -1.78
C ILE A 434 28.06 -17.27 -1.53
N GLY A 435 28.47 -17.17 -0.26
CA GLY A 435 29.87 -17.21 0.13
C GLY A 435 30.70 -16.06 -0.44
N SER A 436 31.94 -16.33 -0.89
CA SER A 436 32.86 -15.36 -1.47
C SER A 436 32.40 -14.79 -2.82
N MET A 437 31.46 -15.45 -3.49
CA MET A 437 30.91 -14.94 -4.75
C MET A 437 30.17 -13.60 -4.60
N LYS A 438 29.76 -13.22 -3.38
CA LYS A 438 29.18 -11.91 -3.07
C LYS A 438 30.11 -10.76 -3.46
N GLU A 439 31.41 -10.93 -3.35
CA GLU A 439 32.42 -9.91 -3.68
C GLU A 439 32.45 -9.63 -5.19
N LEU A 440 32.34 -10.68 -6.01
CA LEU A 440 32.27 -10.53 -7.48
C LEU A 440 30.99 -9.75 -7.91
N ILE A 441 29.88 -10.02 -7.24
CA ILE A 441 28.63 -9.28 -7.49
C ILE A 441 28.77 -7.83 -7.03
N ALA A 442 29.39 -7.60 -5.87
CA ALA A 442 29.54 -6.26 -5.29
C ALA A 442 30.40 -5.33 -6.15
N ILE A 443 31.46 -5.86 -6.80
CA ILE A 443 32.37 -5.10 -7.68
C ILE A 443 31.72 -4.81 -9.04
N SER A 444 30.70 -5.57 -9.43
CA SER A 444 30.09 -5.40 -10.74
C SER A 444 29.39 -4.05 -10.86
N VAL A 445 29.54 -3.40 -12.01
CA VAL A 445 28.96 -2.10 -12.32
C VAL A 445 27.88 -2.19 -13.39
N ASP A 446 26.93 -1.28 -13.33
CA ASP A 446 25.86 -1.09 -14.29
C ASP A 446 26.29 -0.30 -15.54
N ASN A 447 25.33 0.09 -16.39
CA ASN A 447 25.58 0.90 -17.58
C ASN A 447 26.04 2.35 -17.26
N ASN A 448 25.84 2.83 -16.02
CA ASN A 448 26.26 4.13 -15.51
C ASN A 448 27.56 4.05 -14.69
N TYR A 449 28.21 2.87 -14.67
CA TYR A 449 29.31 2.56 -13.77
C TYR A 449 28.95 2.67 -12.27
N ASP A 450 27.65 2.53 -11.96
CA ASP A 450 27.20 2.44 -10.58
C ASP A 450 27.43 1.01 -10.07
N ASN A 451 28.23 0.85 -9.03
CA ASN A 451 28.31 -0.41 -8.28
C ASN A 451 27.16 -0.53 -7.27
N ILE A 452 27.06 -1.65 -6.55
CA ILE A 452 25.97 -1.90 -5.60
C ILE A 452 25.85 -0.83 -4.50
N MET A 453 26.98 -0.20 -4.11
CA MET A 453 26.99 0.91 -3.14
C MET A 453 26.41 2.21 -3.70
N HIS A 454 26.68 2.51 -4.98
CA HIS A 454 26.02 3.64 -5.65
C HIS A 454 24.50 3.44 -5.69
N LEU A 455 24.04 2.21 -5.99
CA LEU A 455 22.61 1.89 -5.99
C LEU A 455 21.99 2.01 -4.58
N ALA A 456 22.74 1.70 -3.53
CA ALA A 456 22.34 1.97 -2.16
C ALA A 456 22.26 3.47 -1.84
N GLY A 457 23.09 4.29 -2.54
CA GLY A 457 23.11 5.75 -2.44
C GLY A 457 21.95 6.45 -3.14
N LYS A 458 21.28 5.83 -4.11
CA LYS A 458 20.08 6.39 -4.77
C LYS A 458 18.90 6.44 -3.81
N LEU A 459 18.03 7.43 -3.96
CA LEU A 459 16.79 7.53 -3.14
C LEU A 459 15.88 6.33 -3.38
N ALA A 460 15.31 5.78 -2.31
CA ALA A 460 14.36 4.67 -2.40
C ALA A 460 13.09 5.04 -3.20
N PRO A 461 12.45 4.07 -3.87
CA PRO A 461 11.16 4.30 -4.50
C PRO A 461 10.12 4.87 -3.52
N PRO A 462 9.19 5.75 -3.99
CA PRO A 462 8.24 6.45 -3.11
C PRO A 462 7.39 5.50 -2.25
N GLU A 463 7.05 4.32 -2.77
CA GLU A 463 6.26 3.30 -2.05
C GLU A 463 7.03 2.76 -0.84
N ARG A 464 8.34 2.65 -0.95
CA ARG A 464 9.21 2.17 0.14
C ARG A 464 9.49 3.24 1.18
N LEU A 465 9.59 4.50 0.77
CA LEU A 465 9.71 5.63 1.70
C LEU A 465 8.45 5.77 2.56
N LYS A 466 7.26 5.64 1.97
CA LYS A 466 5.96 5.76 2.67
C LYS A 466 5.71 4.69 3.75
N VAL A 467 6.48 3.61 3.78
CA VAL A 467 6.36 2.55 4.81
C VAL A 467 6.65 3.08 6.22
N VAL A 468 7.44 4.15 6.33
CA VAL A 468 7.77 4.80 7.61
C VAL A 468 7.18 6.19 7.61
N SER A 469 6.39 6.52 8.65
CA SER A 469 5.83 7.86 8.83
C SER A 469 6.87 8.80 9.45
N GLY A 470 7.00 10.00 8.87
CA GLY A 470 7.93 11.03 9.33
C GLY A 470 9.28 11.04 8.57
N ALA A 471 9.57 12.18 7.96
CA ALA A 471 10.74 12.32 7.07
C ALA A 471 12.08 12.04 7.79
N ALA A 472 12.20 12.37 9.07
CA ALA A 472 13.39 12.06 9.85
C ALA A 472 13.61 10.56 10.04
N LEU A 473 12.55 9.78 10.25
CA LEU A 473 12.64 8.32 10.37
C LEU A 473 12.85 7.66 9.00
N GLN A 474 12.36 8.26 7.92
CA GLN A 474 12.67 7.84 6.55
C GLN A 474 14.17 8.02 6.27
N MET A 475 14.72 9.20 6.60
CA MET A 475 16.18 9.48 6.47
C MET A 475 17.01 8.50 7.29
N GLN A 476 16.59 8.20 8.52
CA GLN A 476 17.26 7.19 9.35
C GLN A 476 17.28 5.83 8.67
N ARG A 477 16.15 5.39 8.08
CA ARG A 477 16.06 4.09 7.41
C ARG A 477 16.96 4.01 6.19
N GLU A 478 17.04 5.07 5.39
CA GLU A 478 17.94 5.14 4.22
C GLU A 478 19.42 5.06 4.65
N LEU A 479 19.82 5.78 5.71
CA LEU A 479 21.17 5.69 6.28
C LEU A 479 21.49 4.30 6.81
N LEU A 480 20.55 3.66 7.51
CA LEU A 480 20.72 2.29 7.99
C LEU A 480 20.90 1.32 6.83
N TRP A 481 20.10 1.49 5.75
CA TRP A 481 20.22 0.68 4.55
C TRP A 481 21.60 0.84 3.90
N PHE A 482 22.06 2.06 3.70
CA PHE A 482 23.36 2.37 3.14
C PHE A 482 24.48 1.71 3.95
N LYS A 483 24.46 1.84 5.28
CA LYS A 483 25.45 1.22 6.18
C LYS A 483 25.39 -0.31 6.21
N GLU A 484 24.21 -0.92 5.98
CA GLU A 484 24.14 -2.39 5.91
C GLU A 484 24.71 -2.93 4.60
N VAL A 485 24.47 -2.25 3.48
CA VAL A 485 25.08 -2.63 2.20
C VAL A 485 26.59 -2.44 2.27
N GLU A 486 27.09 -1.37 2.91
CA GLU A 486 28.51 -1.11 3.15
C GLU A 486 29.24 -2.27 3.83
N LYS A 487 28.59 -3.00 4.74
CA LYS A 487 29.20 -4.16 5.44
C LYS A 487 29.47 -5.36 4.52
N VAL A 488 28.83 -5.42 3.38
CA VAL A 488 28.90 -6.56 2.46
C VAL A 488 29.93 -6.33 1.35
N VAL A 489 30.19 -5.06 1.01
CA VAL A 489 31.03 -4.68 -0.13
C VAL A 489 32.52 -4.55 0.25
N PRO A 490 33.45 -4.84 -0.68
CA PRO A 490 34.85 -4.52 -0.49
C PRO A 490 35.08 -3.01 -0.33
N PRO A 491 36.09 -2.57 0.46
CA PRO A 491 36.38 -1.14 0.67
C PRO A 491 36.66 -0.38 -0.63
N SER A 492 37.18 -1.02 -1.67
CA SER A 492 37.42 -0.40 -2.98
C SER A 492 36.14 0.17 -3.60
N CYS A 493 35.00 -0.51 -3.43
CA CYS A 493 33.72 -0.05 -3.96
C CYS A 493 33.25 1.29 -3.37
N LEU A 494 33.75 1.70 -2.20
CA LEU A 494 33.39 2.96 -1.55
C LEU A 494 34.08 4.16 -2.21
N GLU A 495 35.25 3.94 -2.81
CA GLU A 495 36.10 4.98 -3.43
C GLU A 495 35.90 5.08 -4.95
N GLU A 496 35.26 4.09 -5.56
CA GLU A 496 34.96 4.09 -6.99
C GLU A 496 34.05 5.24 -7.37
N ARG A 497 34.27 5.79 -8.59
CA ARG A 497 33.46 6.89 -9.14
C ARG A 497 32.61 6.37 -10.27
N ASN A 498 31.34 6.75 -10.27
CA ASN A 498 30.42 6.42 -11.34
C ASN A 498 30.64 7.34 -12.57
N ARG A 499 29.80 7.20 -13.60
CA ARG A 499 29.88 8.00 -14.83
C ARG A 499 29.73 9.52 -14.59
N GLN A 500 29.10 9.93 -13.49
CA GLN A 500 28.97 11.33 -13.08
C GLN A 500 30.18 11.84 -12.27
N GLY A 501 31.16 10.98 -12.02
CA GLY A 501 32.35 11.28 -11.21
C GLY A 501 32.09 11.26 -9.69
N LEU A 502 30.92 10.81 -9.25
CA LEU A 502 30.51 10.78 -7.84
C LEU A 502 30.91 9.46 -7.18
N ARG A 503 31.36 9.52 -5.92
CA ARG A 503 31.47 8.35 -5.04
C ARG A 503 30.10 7.96 -4.47
N PRO A 504 29.91 6.73 -3.99
CA PRO A 504 28.64 6.29 -3.39
C PRO A 504 28.12 7.22 -2.30
N ARG A 505 29.00 7.73 -1.41
CA ARG A 505 28.61 8.63 -0.32
C ARG A 505 28.21 10.03 -0.84
N GLU A 506 28.93 10.54 -1.84
CA GLU A 506 28.61 11.82 -2.48
C GLU A 506 27.24 11.74 -3.20
N LEU A 507 26.98 10.62 -3.88
CA LEU A 507 25.69 10.35 -4.51
C LEU A 507 24.57 10.26 -3.46
N PHE A 508 24.81 9.58 -2.33
CA PHE A 508 23.85 9.49 -1.24
C PHE A 508 23.45 10.88 -0.73
N SER A 509 24.42 11.73 -0.42
CA SER A 509 24.16 13.09 0.09
C SER A 509 23.35 13.92 -0.91
N MET A 510 23.70 13.86 -2.20
CA MET A 510 23.01 14.57 -3.26
C MET A 510 21.55 14.12 -3.42
N GLU A 511 21.32 12.82 -3.48
CA GLU A 511 19.98 12.24 -3.69
C GLU A 511 19.05 12.44 -2.48
N HIS A 512 19.62 12.53 -1.27
CA HIS A 512 18.87 12.63 -0.01
C HIS A 512 18.78 14.05 0.55
N GLU A 513 19.32 15.08 -0.10
CA GLU A 513 19.29 16.47 0.36
C GLU A 513 17.87 16.97 0.67
N SER A 514 16.93 16.72 -0.23
CA SER A 514 15.51 17.07 -0.03
C SER A 514 14.88 16.32 1.16
N LEU A 515 15.24 15.04 1.35
CA LEU A 515 14.74 14.24 2.46
C LEU A 515 15.34 14.71 3.79
N LEU A 516 16.61 15.08 3.80
CA LEU A 516 17.32 15.64 4.95
C LEU A 516 16.64 16.92 5.44
N THR A 517 16.38 17.88 4.53
CA THR A 517 15.71 19.15 4.85
C THR A 517 14.28 18.93 5.38
N LYS A 518 13.51 18.02 4.76
CA LYS A 518 12.18 17.62 5.26
C LYS A 518 12.28 16.95 6.63
N GLY A 519 13.31 16.13 6.85
CA GLY A 519 13.57 15.47 8.13
C GLY A 519 13.90 16.44 9.24
N GLU A 520 14.73 17.45 8.96
CA GLU A 520 15.05 18.55 9.88
C GLU A 520 13.79 19.33 10.28
N THR A 521 13.02 19.77 9.30
CA THR A 521 11.77 20.52 9.53
C THR A 521 10.80 19.69 10.38
N TRP A 522 10.53 18.44 10.01
CA TRP A 522 9.66 17.54 10.75
C TRP A 522 10.12 17.35 12.21
N MET A 523 11.42 17.17 12.42
CA MET A 523 12.01 16.96 13.75
C MET A 523 11.85 18.21 14.63
N LYS A 524 12.13 19.41 14.07
CA LYS A 524 11.98 20.69 14.76
C LYS A 524 10.53 20.96 15.15
N GLU A 525 9.59 20.76 14.21
CA GLU A 525 8.16 20.94 14.47
C GLU A 525 7.66 19.98 15.55
N THR A 526 8.03 18.70 15.45
CA THR A 526 7.63 17.69 16.45
C THR A 526 8.19 18.03 17.83
N ALA A 527 9.47 18.39 17.93
CA ALA A 527 10.11 18.76 19.18
C ALA A 527 9.45 20.02 19.79
N ASN A 528 9.19 21.04 18.97
CA ASN A 528 8.55 22.27 19.43
C ASN A 528 7.13 22.03 19.97
N ASN A 529 6.31 21.28 19.24
CA ASN A 529 4.94 20.98 19.67
C ASN A 529 4.92 20.17 20.98
N CYS A 530 5.80 19.17 21.11
CA CYS A 530 5.91 18.38 22.34
C CYS A 530 6.48 19.20 23.51
N MET A 531 7.41 20.12 23.25
CA MET A 531 7.99 21.00 24.26
C MET A 531 6.95 21.96 24.87
N ILE A 532 6.04 22.50 24.04
CA ILE A 532 4.93 23.35 24.52
C ILE A 532 4.08 22.57 25.54
N VAL A 533 3.69 21.33 25.21
CA VAL A 533 2.91 20.47 26.11
C VAL A 533 3.67 20.17 27.40
N ALA A 534 4.95 19.81 27.28
CA ALA A 534 5.81 19.54 28.44
C ALA A 534 5.92 20.76 29.38
N THR A 535 6.06 21.96 28.80
CA THR A 535 6.14 23.21 29.55
C THR A 535 4.82 23.52 30.31
N LEU A 536 3.68 23.33 29.68
CA LEU A 536 2.38 23.47 30.33
C LEU A 536 2.24 22.49 31.49
N ILE A 537 2.65 21.25 31.35
CA ILE A 537 2.60 20.26 32.43
C ILE A 537 3.55 20.66 33.56
N ALA A 538 4.78 21.08 33.22
CA ALA A 538 5.74 21.53 34.24
C ALA A 538 5.23 22.72 35.07
N THR A 539 4.60 23.71 34.42
CA THR A 539 4.04 24.87 35.13
C THR A 539 2.89 24.48 36.03
N VAL A 540 1.99 23.62 35.58
CA VAL A 540 0.86 23.13 36.41
C VAL A 540 1.38 22.29 37.60
N ALA A 541 2.32 21.36 37.35
CA ALA A 541 2.92 20.54 38.41
C ALA A 541 3.68 21.40 39.44
N PHE A 542 4.38 22.46 39.00
CA PHE A 542 5.03 23.41 39.87
C PHE A 542 4.04 24.16 40.73
N ALA A 543 2.97 24.71 40.13
CA ALA A 543 1.91 25.40 40.89
C ALA A 543 1.23 24.49 41.92
N ALA A 544 0.96 23.23 41.56
CA ALA A 544 0.36 22.24 42.45
C ALA A 544 1.22 21.88 43.67
N ALA A 545 2.54 22.10 43.60
CA ALA A 545 3.43 21.93 44.75
C ALA A 545 3.21 22.96 45.85
N PHE A 546 2.66 24.15 45.51
CA PHE A 546 2.36 25.23 46.45
C PHE A 546 0.88 25.30 46.81
N THR A 547 -0.01 24.86 45.94
CA THR A 547 -1.47 24.81 46.17
C THR A 547 -1.86 23.39 46.63
N LEU A 548 -1.52 23.08 47.88
CA LEU A 548 -1.70 21.73 48.42
C LEU A 548 -3.19 21.42 48.71
N PRO A 549 -3.66 20.19 48.42
CA PRO A 549 -5.01 19.75 48.74
C PRO A 549 -5.28 19.87 50.26
N GLY A 550 -6.37 20.53 50.64
CA GLY A 550 -6.75 20.71 52.04
C GLY A 550 -6.07 21.88 52.75
N GLY A 551 -5.15 22.61 52.11
CA GLY A 551 -4.46 23.77 52.65
C GLY A 551 -3.43 23.46 53.72
N ASN A 552 -2.84 24.53 54.29
CA ASN A 552 -1.83 24.47 55.36
C ASN A 552 -2.43 24.92 56.72
N ASN A 553 -1.94 24.34 57.78
CA ASN A 553 -2.25 24.81 59.14
C ASN A 553 -1.64 26.20 59.35
N GLY A 554 -2.45 27.17 59.82
CA GLY A 554 -2.02 28.55 60.00
C GLY A 554 -0.91 28.75 61.03
N ASP A 555 -0.81 27.87 62.04
CA ASP A 555 0.16 27.98 63.12
C ASP A 555 1.50 27.31 62.78
N THR A 556 1.49 26.23 62.05
CA THR A 556 2.70 25.42 61.77
C THR A 556 3.19 25.49 60.32
N GLY A 557 2.37 26.05 59.43
CA GLY A 557 2.65 26.07 57.97
C GLY A 557 2.65 24.69 57.29
N MET A 558 2.36 23.63 58.06
CA MET A 558 2.37 22.24 57.51
C MET A 558 1.02 21.90 56.85
N PRO A 559 1.06 21.03 55.79
CA PRO A 559 -0.16 20.58 55.13
C PRO A 559 -1.08 19.82 56.11
N ILE A 560 -2.36 20.16 56.16
CA ILE A 560 -3.34 19.54 57.07
C ILE A 560 -3.50 18.04 56.79
N LEU A 561 -3.44 17.63 55.53
CA LEU A 561 -3.64 16.22 55.11
C LEU A 561 -2.36 15.40 55.00
N MET A 562 -1.21 15.91 55.53
CA MET A 562 0.11 15.27 55.37
C MET A 562 0.16 13.82 55.88
N LYS A 563 -0.61 13.46 56.89
CA LYS A 563 -0.64 12.09 57.47
C LYS A 563 -1.45 11.09 56.65
N ARG A 564 -2.14 11.51 55.59
CA ARG A 564 -2.96 10.67 54.73
C ARG A 564 -2.10 10.03 53.67
N MET A 565 -2.27 8.71 53.41
CA MET A 565 -1.57 7.96 52.37
C MET A 565 -1.73 8.60 50.97
N TRP A 566 -2.95 9.06 50.64
CA TRP A 566 -3.22 9.70 49.36
C TRP A 566 -2.48 11.03 49.17
N PHE A 567 -2.12 11.73 50.25
CA PHE A 567 -1.29 12.94 50.20
C PHE A 567 0.14 12.58 49.73
N THR A 568 0.70 11.48 50.26
CA THR A 568 2.01 10.99 49.80
C THR A 568 1.96 10.60 48.33
N VAL A 569 0.90 9.91 47.87
CA VAL A 569 0.70 9.56 46.47
C VAL A 569 0.64 10.81 45.59
N PHE A 570 -0.13 11.85 46.01
CA PHE A 570 -0.20 13.14 45.35
C PHE A 570 1.19 13.79 45.22
N ALA A 571 1.91 13.93 46.33
CA ALA A 571 3.20 14.59 46.35
C ALA A 571 4.25 13.89 45.46
N VAL A 572 4.32 12.54 45.51
CA VAL A 572 5.23 11.75 44.70
C VAL A 572 4.85 11.85 43.22
N SER A 573 3.56 11.70 42.89
CA SER A 573 3.08 11.74 41.51
C SER A 573 3.30 13.12 40.87
N ASN A 574 3.05 14.20 41.62
CA ASN A 574 3.31 15.56 41.19
C ASN A 574 4.82 15.82 40.99
N GLY A 575 5.65 15.32 41.92
CA GLY A 575 7.09 15.39 41.78
C GLY A 575 7.61 14.63 40.53
N VAL A 576 7.09 13.44 40.27
CA VAL A 576 7.40 12.67 39.07
C VAL A 576 6.96 13.42 37.80
N ALA A 577 5.76 14.00 37.81
CA ALA A 577 5.25 14.78 36.69
C ALA A 577 6.16 15.98 36.38
N LEU A 578 6.59 16.72 37.37
CA LEU A 578 7.50 17.86 37.24
C LEU A 578 8.88 17.44 36.71
N PHE A 579 9.47 16.39 37.30
CA PHE A 579 10.77 15.90 36.91
C PHE A 579 10.76 15.37 35.45
N CYS A 580 9.76 14.57 35.11
CA CYS A 580 9.63 14.00 33.77
C CYS A 580 9.33 15.08 32.71
N SER A 581 8.49 16.07 33.00
CA SER A 581 8.21 17.18 32.08
C SER A 581 9.45 18.05 31.86
N THR A 582 10.21 18.37 32.91
CA THR A 582 11.48 19.10 32.77
C THR A 582 12.50 18.32 31.96
N THR A 583 12.64 17.01 32.20
CA THR A 583 13.52 16.14 31.40
C THR A 583 13.11 16.14 29.93
N SER A 584 11.81 16.07 29.66
CA SER A 584 11.25 16.13 28.30
C SER A 584 11.61 17.44 27.60
N ILE A 585 11.45 18.58 28.28
CA ILE A 585 11.82 19.92 27.78
C ILE A 585 13.32 19.95 27.39
N ILE A 586 14.20 19.46 28.27
CA ILE A 586 15.65 19.42 28.00
C ILE A 586 15.98 18.58 26.75
N MET A 587 15.32 17.42 26.60
CA MET A 587 15.51 16.57 25.44
C MET A 587 15.05 17.23 24.15
N PHE A 588 13.88 17.87 24.13
CA PHE A 588 13.39 18.58 22.95
C PHE A 588 14.21 19.84 22.63
N LEU A 589 14.65 20.58 23.63
CA LEU A 589 15.56 21.69 23.44
C LEU A 589 16.90 21.22 22.82
N SER A 590 17.42 20.06 23.27
CA SER A 590 18.61 19.45 22.68
C SER A 590 18.41 19.01 21.23
N ILE A 591 17.19 18.66 20.83
CA ILE A 591 16.85 18.40 19.42
C ILE A 591 16.89 19.71 18.63
N LEU A 592 16.23 20.78 19.12
CA LEU A 592 16.17 22.08 18.44
C LEU A 592 17.54 22.72 18.22
N THR A 593 18.49 22.47 19.12
CA THR A 593 19.85 22.99 19.06
C THR A 593 20.85 22.04 18.35
N SER A 594 20.39 20.92 17.81
CA SER A 594 21.24 19.95 17.11
C SER A 594 21.70 20.46 15.72
N ARG A 595 22.79 19.88 15.19
CA ARG A 595 23.38 20.31 13.90
C ARG A 595 22.66 19.77 12.68
N TYR A 596 21.87 18.70 12.80
CA TYR A 596 21.14 18.04 11.70
C TYR A 596 22.03 17.56 10.55
N GLN A 597 23.23 17.05 10.88
CA GLN A 597 24.03 16.33 9.89
C GLN A 597 23.40 14.97 9.59
N GLU A 598 23.70 14.40 8.40
CA GLU A 598 23.15 13.10 7.99
C GLU A 598 23.33 12.02 9.07
N ASP A 599 24.55 11.89 9.63
CA ASP A 599 24.84 10.87 10.64
C ASP A 599 24.11 11.09 11.97
N ASP A 600 23.64 12.31 12.26
CA ASP A 600 22.83 12.60 13.46
C ASP A 600 21.46 11.92 13.38
N PHE A 601 20.92 11.73 12.17
CA PHE A 601 19.66 11.02 11.98
C PHE A 601 19.76 9.51 12.24
N LEU A 602 20.97 8.95 12.29
CA LEU A 602 21.14 7.51 12.49
C LEU A 602 20.77 7.08 13.92
N VAL A 603 21.30 7.74 14.93
CA VAL A 603 21.13 7.36 16.34
C VAL A 603 20.75 8.54 17.22
N SER A 604 21.48 9.69 17.10
CA SER A 604 21.41 10.81 18.04
C SER A 604 19.99 11.41 18.11
N LEU A 605 19.47 11.90 17.00
CA LEU A 605 18.16 12.57 16.93
C LEU A 605 16.98 11.63 17.26
N PRO A 606 16.87 10.41 16.69
CA PRO A 606 15.79 9.49 17.05
C PRO A 606 15.82 9.07 18.52
N THR A 607 17.00 8.89 19.09
CA THR A 607 17.15 8.53 20.50
C THR A 607 16.70 9.66 21.43
N LYS A 608 17.09 10.91 21.14
CA LYS A 608 16.61 12.08 21.89
C LYS A 608 15.09 12.23 21.80
N LEU A 609 14.52 12.05 20.60
CA LEU A 609 13.07 12.09 20.40
C LEU A 609 12.36 11.00 21.23
N MET A 610 12.86 9.77 21.20
CA MET A 610 12.32 8.65 21.94
C MET A 610 12.31 8.92 23.46
N PHE A 611 13.44 9.39 24.00
CA PHE A 611 13.54 9.71 25.42
C PHE A 611 12.63 10.89 25.82
N GLY A 612 12.58 11.94 24.97
CA GLY A 612 11.68 13.08 25.19
C GLY A 612 10.22 12.68 25.23
N LEU A 613 9.78 11.88 24.26
CA LEU A 613 8.40 11.36 24.22
C LEU A 613 8.07 10.42 25.38
N THR A 614 9.04 9.58 25.79
CA THR A 614 8.87 8.67 26.92
C THR A 614 8.73 9.45 28.24
N ALA A 615 9.57 10.47 28.44
CA ALA A 615 9.50 11.34 29.60
C ALA A 615 8.16 12.11 29.62
N LEU A 616 7.72 12.64 28.47
CA LEU A 616 6.42 13.29 28.34
C LEU A 616 5.26 12.37 28.71
N PHE A 617 5.29 11.13 28.27
CA PHE A 617 4.28 10.13 28.63
C PHE A 617 4.21 9.90 30.15
N PHE A 618 5.34 9.69 30.80
CA PHE A 618 5.37 9.50 32.25
C PHE A 618 4.94 10.77 33.02
N SER A 619 5.22 11.95 32.47
CA SER A 619 4.75 13.20 33.03
C SER A 619 3.21 13.29 33.02
N ILE A 620 2.56 12.95 31.89
CA ILE A 620 1.09 12.92 31.80
C ILE A 620 0.51 11.90 32.77
N VAL A 621 1.09 10.71 32.85
CA VAL A 621 0.68 9.67 33.81
C VAL A 621 0.79 10.20 35.26
N GLY A 622 1.89 10.89 35.59
CA GLY A 622 2.07 11.54 36.89
C GLY A 622 0.99 12.56 37.23
N VAL A 623 0.63 13.45 36.30
CA VAL A 623 -0.46 14.41 36.47
C VAL A 623 -1.81 13.74 36.74
N VAL A 624 -2.10 12.66 35.95
CA VAL A 624 -3.35 11.91 36.13
C VAL A 624 -3.41 11.23 37.50
N PHE A 625 -2.30 10.68 38.00
CA PHE A 625 -2.23 10.12 39.37
C PHE A 625 -2.34 11.20 40.44
N ALA A 626 -1.71 12.35 40.22
CA ALA A 626 -1.83 13.48 41.16
C ALA A 626 -3.28 13.98 41.24
N PHE A 627 -3.97 14.14 40.11
CA PHE A 627 -5.39 14.50 40.08
C PHE A 627 -6.25 13.45 40.80
N THR A 628 -6.06 12.17 40.50
CA THR A 628 -6.82 11.06 41.09
C THR A 628 -6.65 11.05 42.63
N SER A 629 -5.41 11.19 43.11
CA SER A 629 -5.12 11.18 44.54
C SER A 629 -5.69 12.40 45.25
N THR A 630 -5.68 13.59 44.62
CA THR A 630 -6.36 14.79 45.12
C THR A 630 -7.87 14.55 45.25
N PHE A 631 -8.47 13.92 44.26
CA PHE A 631 -9.89 13.58 44.30
C PHE A 631 -10.23 12.65 45.46
N PHE A 632 -9.39 11.60 45.73
CA PHE A 632 -9.56 10.75 46.90
C PHE A 632 -9.31 11.43 48.25
N LEU A 633 -8.50 12.49 48.29
CA LEU A 633 -8.28 13.30 49.47
C LEU A 633 -9.49 14.20 49.82
N LEU A 634 -10.10 14.84 48.81
CA LEU A 634 -11.20 15.78 48.99
C LEU A 634 -12.53 15.08 49.26
N PHE A 635 -12.80 13.99 48.58
CA PHE A 635 -14.07 13.23 48.70
C PHE A 635 -13.89 12.01 49.60
N HIS A 636 -13.71 12.21 50.90
CA HIS A 636 -13.37 11.13 51.85
C HIS A 636 -14.60 10.37 52.38
N GLU A 637 -15.81 10.93 52.27
CA GLU A 637 -17.04 10.33 52.79
C GLU A 637 -17.45 9.08 52.02
N GLU A 638 -18.06 8.11 52.74
CA GLU A 638 -18.45 6.81 52.16
C GLU A 638 -19.51 6.91 51.07
N GLU A 639 -20.37 7.95 51.14
CA GLU A 639 -21.41 8.16 50.14
C GLU A 639 -20.88 8.56 48.75
N THR A 640 -19.60 8.94 48.60
CA THR A 640 -18.99 9.41 47.35
C THR A 640 -18.25 8.34 46.60
N TRP A 641 -18.43 7.05 46.93
CA TRP A 641 -17.70 5.95 46.28
C TRP A 641 -17.92 5.86 44.75
N VAL A 642 -19.15 6.12 44.30
CA VAL A 642 -19.49 6.12 42.85
C VAL A 642 -18.68 7.21 42.12
N LEU A 643 -18.57 8.41 42.71
CA LEU A 643 -17.82 9.51 42.11
C LEU A 643 -16.32 9.20 42.00
N LYS A 644 -15.76 8.51 43.02
CA LYS A 644 -14.37 8.04 43.00
C LYS A 644 -14.09 7.05 41.85
N TRP A 645 -14.98 6.08 41.62
CA TRP A 645 -14.85 5.13 40.54
C TRP A 645 -15.01 5.75 39.15
N ILE A 646 -15.91 6.76 39.02
CA ILE A 646 -16.04 7.52 37.78
C ILE A 646 -14.74 8.28 37.46
N ALA A 647 -14.15 8.94 38.47
CA ALA A 647 -12.88 9.63 38.29
C ALA A 647 -11.74 8.68 37.88
N VAL A 648 -11.61 7.53 38.57
CA VAL A 648 -10.62 6.50 38.20
C VAL A 648 -10.82 5.96 36.79
N SER A 649 -12.06 5.64 36.40
CA SER A 649 -12.36 5.12 35.08
C SER A 649 -12.07 6.16 34.01
N ALA A 650 -12.39 7.44 34.21
CA ALA A 650 -12.04 8.51 33.28
C ALA A 650 -10.52 8.67 33.13
N CYS A 651 -9.77 8.59 34.23
CA CYS A 651 -8.32 8.68 34.21
C CYS A 651 -7.68 7.50 33.46
N ILE A 652 -8.15 6.27 33.69
CA ILE A 652 -7.69 5.07 32.96
C ILE A 652 -7.99 5.23 31.47
N LEU A 653 -9.19 5.71 31.12
CA LEU A 653 -9.56 5.94 29.73
C LEU A 653 -8.63 6.95 29.04
N LEU A 654 -8.32 8.08 29.71
CA LEU A 654 -7.42 9.10 29.17
C LEU A 654 -6.00 8.57 28.96
N VAL A 655 -5.43 7.86 29.96
CA VAL A 655 -4.08 7.28 29.84
C VAL A 655 -4.01 6.22 28.76
N THR A 656 -5.03 5.34 28.67
CA THR A 656 -5.08 4.30 27.64
C THR A 656 -5.27 4.88 26.25
N LEU A 657 -6.14 5.89 26.08
CA LEU A 657 -6.36 6.58 24.81
C LEU A 657 -5.08 7.29 24.35
N PHE A 658 -4.43 8.04 25.24
CA PHE A 658 -3.16 8.71 24.91
C PHE A 658 -2.08 7.70 24.55
N GLY A 659 -1.91 6.63 25.34
CA GLY A 659 -0.97 5.55 25.06
C GLY A 659 -1.25 4.90 23.70
N TRP A 660 -2.51 4.61 23.37
CA TRP A 660 -2.90 3.99 22.11
C TRP A 660 -2.61 4.89 20.91
N LEU A 661 -2.89 6.18 21.00
CA LEU A 661 -2.61 7.14 19.92
C LEU A 661 -1.11 7.31 19.65
N HIS A 662 -0.29 7.31 20.71
CA HIS A 662 1.16 7.54 20.60
C HIS A 662 1.99 6.27 20.43
N ILE A 663 1.43 5.08 20.69
CA ILE A 663 2.14 3.81 20.66
C ILE A 663 2.70 3.51 19.26
N LYS A 664 2.01 3.94 18.21
CA LYS A 664 2.46 3.76 16.82
C LYS A 664 3.75 4.53 16.57
N LEU A 665 3.79 5.83 16.90
CA LEU A 665 4.98 6.66 16.74
C LEU A 665 6.14 6.13 17.60
N TRP A 666 5.84 5.73 18.84
CA TRP A 666 6.83 5.15 19.74
C TRP A 666 7.38 3.82 19.22
N ILE A 667 6.51 2.93 18.74
CA ILE A 667 6.91 1.65 18.12
C ILE A 667 7.74 1.90 16.86
N ASP A 668 7.35 2.84 16.01
CA ASP A 668 8.07 3.17 14.78
C ASP A 668 9.46 3.73 15.09
N THR A 669 9.57 4.61 16.10
CA THR A 669 10.84 5.17 16.57
C THR A 669 11.73 4.11 17.21
N VAL A 670 11.19 3.26 18.08
CA VAL A 670 11.92 2.14 18.70
C VAL A 670 12.34 1.13 17.64
N ARG A 671 11.43 0.76 16.72
CA ARG A 671 11.75 -0.13 15.61
C ARG A 671 12.86 0.45 14.74
N SER A 672 12.84 1.74 14.46
CA SER A 672 13.86 2.41 13.69
C SER A 672 15.19 2.46 14.44
N ALA A 673 15.19 2.80 15.73
CA ALA A 673 16.41 2.88 16.55
C ALA A 673 17.09 1.53 16.81
N TYR A 674 16.29 0.47 17.06
CA TYR A 674 16.84 -0.85 17.46
C TYR A 674 16.80 -1.89 16.35
N ARG A 675 16.12 -1.64 15.23
CA ARG A 675 15.85 -2.64 14.19
C ARG A 675 16.98 -2.83 13.19
N SER A 676 18.10 -2.11 13.27
CA SER A 676 19.25 -2.40 12.41
C SER A 676 19.72 -3.87 12.55
N LYS A 677 19.61 -4.44 13.76
CA LYS A 677 19.85 -5.89 14.01
C LYS A 677 18.68 -6.79 13.58
N PHE A 678 17.46 -6.24 13.35
CA PHE A 678 16.26 -6.98 12.97
C PHE A 678 15.90 -6.86 11.49
N LEU A 679 16.26 -5.77 10.82
CA LEU A 679 16.02 -5.56 9.39
C LEU A 679 16.70 -6.63 8.53
N PHE A 680 17.87 -7.09 8.96
CA PHE A 680 18.69 -8.07 8.26
C PHE A 680 18.83 -9.38 9.04
N ARG A 681 17.79 -9.76 9.80
CA ARG A 681 17.75 -11.08 10.42
C ARG A 681 17.85 -12.13 9.32
N GLN A 682 18.83 -13.04 9.44
CA GLN A 682 19.02 -14.15 8.52
C GLN A 682 17.66 -14.80 8.20
N ASN A 683 17.31 -14.78 6.93
CA ASN A 683 16.04 -15.31 6.45
C ASN A 683 15.97 -16.82 6.77
N LYS A 684 14.78 -17.32 7.11
CA LYS A 684 14.54 -18.76 7.24
C LYS A 684 14.64 -19.50 5.90
N HIS A 685 14.67 -18.76 4.79
CA HIS A 685 14.83 -19.32 3.46
C HIS A 685 16.31 -19.53 3.16
N SER A 686 16.69 -20.77 2.87
CA SER A 686 18.02 -21.12 2.35
C SER A 686 17.99 -21.12 0.83
N LEU A 687 19.05 -20.64 0.20
CA LEU A 687 19.21 -20.76 -1.26
C LEU A 687 19.54 -22.21 -1.67
N TYR A 688 20.24 -22.92 -0.82
CA TYR A 688 20.72 -24.28 -1.07
C TYR A 688 20.22 -25.27 -0.03
#